data_509b1e9eb3cc6f02e5ac87c1e8f94edd
#
_entry.id   509b1e9eb3cc6f02e5ac87c1e8f94edd
#
_cell.length_a   1.000
_cell.length_b   1.000
_cell.length_c   1.000
_cell.angle_alpha   90.00
_cell.angle_beta   90.00
_cell.angle_gamma   90.00
#
_symmetry.space_group_name_H-M   'P 1'
#
loop_
_entity.id
_entity.type
_entity.pdbx_description
1 polymer ?
#
loop_
_entity_poly.entity_id
_entity_poly.type
_entity_poly.pdbx_seq_one_letter_code
_entity_poly.pdbx_strand_id
1 'polypeptide(L)'
;MDPPADSQPGPARGRVSLFVEDRSKQELVFAFPFDEQLNEAVKELPGRWFDWRRKHWRVPAEPGAAKAVGDLLAQFPELVVEPDVAAWLTDSDRWRALVSVVIHEGAGAFVVRTVSGDRPEGELAGGIATGEDRVVFPFDPATAGRLPELDGARIDDLARACIRELVAGRQPAAAELGVEIGEDGEPELTLFTVWDPAVARDYKRLPEAKPVPRSARVFNRDAAWGVAVPADPALAREIAGFVADHPGVRLDDSARDLLDELIAEHDRAAETVALSYADDAELEGVELGGELHPFQRAGVRYALARRRTFIADEQGLGKTVQALATLEADDAFPAVVVCPASMKLTWEREAGIWLPDRRVAVLDGRTDATWTEATRQAEIVVLNYDILEAHLRRLLDSAPRALILDESHYVKNPRAGRTKAALELAGGLPDDALRLALTGTPILNRPDELIAQLRVLGRLREFGSGARLARRFRAAGSDDRLHWNLRAVCYVRRTKRQVLPQLPSKRQDTVPVLLSNEHDYRLAEEDVIAWLQTLPLDLGTLDAKIAAALRAEQLVRLNNLRQLAAQGKLPTALAWIADFLESGEPLVVFAEHIAIQKAIVERFPESAHILGADTTHSRQRAVDAFQREDGPQLIVCSMRAASQGITLTRASNVAFLELDWTPARHDQAEDRLHRIGQESAVTAWYLLAPNTIDETMAELLQRKRSLIDAVTDGQVHDEERLVDAVVRDLRARPFRHLRVVA
;
A
#
# COMPACT_ATOMS: atom_id res chain seq x y z
N MET A 1 -50.97 11.54 -56.29
CA MET A 1 -49.50 11.56 -56.45
C MET A 1 -48.95 11.79 -55.04
N ASP A 2 -48.62 10.69 -54.38
CA ASP A 2 -48.00 10.74 -53.05
C ASP A 2 -46.52 11.12 -53.21
N PRO A 3 -45.93 11.86 -52.18
CA PRO A 3 -44.51 12.18 -52.20
C PRO A 3 -43.67 10.95 -51.88
N PRO A 4 -42.44 10.86 -52.39
CA PRO A 4 -41.59 9.69 -52.12
C PRO A 4 -41.17 9.60 -50.65
N ALA A 5 -41.23 8.40 -50.14
CA ALA A 5 -40.85 8.03 -48.75
C ALA A 5 -39.40 8.42 -48.43
N ASP A 6 -39.22 9.02 -47.25
CA ASP A 6 -37.92 9.22 -46.57
C ASP A 6 -37.16 7.90 -46.53
N SER A 7 -36.00 7.86 -47.16
CA SER A 7 -35.01 6.80 -47.01
C SER A 7 -34.37 6.92 -45.62
N GLN A 8 -34.75 6.06 -44.70
CA GLN A 8 -34.02 5.89 -43.46
C GLN A 8 -32.54 5.53 -43.75
N PRO A 9 -31.57 6.14 -43.11
CA PRO A 9 -30.17 5.74 -43.28
C PRO A 9 -29.99 4.28 -42.82
N GLY A 10 -29.36 3.48 -43.67
CA GLY A 10 -29.00 2.09 -43.34
C GLY A 10 -28.12 1.98 -42.08
N PRO A 11 -27.95 0.79 -41.52
CA PRO A 11 -27.14 0.61 -40.31
C PRO A 11 -25.71 1.13 -40.53
N ALA A 12 -25.22 1.95 -39.63
CA ALA A 12 -23.87 2.54 -39.67
C ALA A 12 -22.79 1.48 -39.85
N ARG A 13 -21.98 1.56 -40.93
CA ARG A 13 -20.95 0.58 -41.31
C ARG A 13 -19.68 0.71 -40.49
N GLY A 14 -19.50 1.83 -39.75
CA GLY A 14 -18.36 2.14 -38.90
C GLY A 14 -18.36 3.59 -38.47
N ARG A 15 -17.34 3.99 -37.72
CA ARG A 15 -17.17 5.35 -37.17
C ARG A 15 -15.78 5.87 -37.47
N VAL A 16 -15.68 7.16 -37.78
CA VAL A 16 -14.42 7.89 -37.91
C VAL A 16 -14.39 9.00 -36.86
N SER A 17 -13.38 9.00 -36.02
CA SER A 17 -13.18 9.98 -34.94
C SER A 17 -11.78 10.58 -34.99
N LEU A 18 -11.61 11.77 -34.44
CA LEU A 18 -10.31 12.42 -34.28
C LEU A 18 -9.75 12.08 -32.90
N PHE A 19 -8.60 11.42 -32.88
CA PHE A 19 -7.87 11.15 -31.66
C PHE A 19 -6.68 12.13 -31.54
N VAL A 20 -6.61 12.82 -30.41
CA VAL A 20 -5.55 13.78 -30.15
C VAL A 20 -4.70 13.21 -28.99
N GLU A 21 -3.50 12.68 -29.31
CA GLU A 21 -2.58 12.15 -28.31
C GLU A 21 -1.84 13.29 -27.59
N ASP A 22 -1.38 14.23 -28.38
CA ASP A 22 -0.94 15.57 -27.97
C ASP A 22 -1.20 16.54 -29.12
N ARG A 23 -0.93 17.84 -28.96
CA ARG A 23 -1.19 18.84 -30.01
C ARG A 23 -0.35 18.65 -31.28
N SER A 24 0.76 17.90 -31.17
CA SER A 24 1.65 17.58 -32.30
C SER A 24 1.29 16.26 -32.99
N LYS A 25 0.45 15.42 -32.35
CA LYS A 25 0.02 14.13 -32.87
C LYS A 25 -1.50 14.00 -32.80
N GLN A 26 -2.14 14.39 -33.90
CA GLN A 26 -3.54 14.12 -34.13
C GLN A 26 -3.67 12.96 -35.11
N GLU A 27 -4.52 12.01 -34.79
CA GLU A 27 -4.74 10.83 -35.63
C GLU A 27 -6.24 10.64 -35.87
N LEU A 28 -6.60 10.31 -37.07
CA LEU A 28 -7.94 9.83 -37.43
C LEU A 28 -8.03 8.35 -37.09
N VAL A 29 -9.07 7.99 -36.39
CA VAL A 29 -9.35 6.61 -35.98
C VAL A 29 -10.53 6.08 -36.75
N PHE A 30 -10.29 5.04 -37.56
CA PHE A 30 -11.32 4.33 -38.31
C PHE A 30 -11.66 3.03 -37.56
N ALA A 31 -12.81 3.00 -36.91
CA ALA A 31 -13.31 1.86 -36.14
C ALA A 31 -14.54 1.26 -36.84
N PHE A 32 -14.41 0.05 -37.39
CA PHE A 32 -15.50 -0.65 -38.08
C PHE A 32 -15.38 -2.17 -37.87
N PRO A 33 -16.50 -2.94 -37.93
CA PRO A 33 -16.47 -4.39 -38.06
C PRO A 33 -15.70 -4.79 -39.31
N PHE A 34 -15.11 -5.98 -39.32
CA PHE A 34 -14.32 -6.42 -40.48
C PHE A 34 -15.15 -6.32 -41.77
N ASP A 35 -14.70 -5.49 -42.69
CA ASP A 35 -15.24 -5.24 -43.99
C ASP A 35 -14.08 -5.17 -44.99
N GLU A 36 -14.04 -6.08 -45.96
CA GLU A 36 -12.89 -6.24 -46.83
C GLU A 36 -12.70 -5.00 -47.73
N GLN A 37 -13.77 -4.43 -48.26
CA GLN A 37 -13.70 -3.26 -49.18
C GLN A 37 -13.23 -2.01 -48.42
N LEU A 38 -13.82 -1.75 -47.25
CA LEU A 38 -13.44 -0.61 -46.42
C LEU A 38 -12.02 -0.78 -45.88
N ASN A 39 -11.63 -2.01 -45.50
CA ASN A 39 -10.29 -2.31 -45.01
C ASN A 39 -9.21 -2.06 -46.08
N GLU A 40 -9.46 -2.45 -47.35
CA GLU A 40 -8.55 -2.15 -48.43
C GLU A 40 -8.50 -0.64 -48.74
N ALA A 41 -9.65 0.05 -48.73
CA ALA A 41 -9.67 1.50 -48.95
C ALA A 41 -8.89 2.27 -47.86
N VAL A 42 -8.98 1.87 -46.58
CA VAL A 42 -8.21 2.49 -45.50
C VAL A 42 -6.71 2.18 -45.61
N LYS A 43 -6.34 1.04 -46.18
CA LYS A 43 -4.93 0.71 -46.44
C LYS A 43 -4.28 1.61 -47.51
N GLU A 44 -5.04 2.29 -48.35
CA GLU A 44 -4.51 3.24 -49.31
C GLU A 44 -4.25 4.64 -48.73
N LEU A 45 -4.73 4.91 -47.47
CA LEU A 45 -4.50 6.20 -46.81
C LEU A 45 -3.03 6.39 -46.43
N PRO A 46 -2.49 7.61 -46.53
CA PRO A 46 -1.10 7.91 -46.25
C PRO A 46 -0.81 7.76 -44.73
N GLY A 47 0.33 7.17 -44.41
CA GLY A 47 0.81 7.05 -43.01
C GLY A 47 -0.03 6.16 -42.09
N ARG A 48 -0.98 5.39 -42.64
CA ARG A 48 -1.85 4.51 -41.89
C ARG A 48 -1.09 3.43 -41.15
N TRP A 49 -1.61 3.04 -39.99
CA TRP A 49 -1.17 1.87 -39.22
C TRP A 49 -2.34 1.24 -38.45
N PHE A 50 -2.27 -0.07 -38.16
CA PHE A 50 -3.32 -0.79 -37.46
C PHE A 50 -2.96 -1.00 -35.99
N ASP A 51 -3.83 -0.51 -35.09
CA ASP A 51 -3.72 -0.74 -33.66
C ASP A 51 -4.29 -2.13 -33.29
N TRP A 52 -3.42 -3.12 -33.16
CA TRP A 52 -3.79 -4.51 -32.84
C TRP A 52 -4.46 -4.68 -31.46
N ARG A 53 -4.18 -3.77 -30.51
CA ARG A 53 -4.78 -3.83 -29.18
C ARG A 53 -6.22 -3.33 -29.19
N ARG A 54 -6.49 -2.26 -29.94
CA ARG A 54 -7.80 -1.62 -30.02
C ARG A 54 -8.60 -2.02 -31.25
N LYS A 55 -8.00 -2.80 -32.14
CA LYS A 55 -8.62 -3.34 -33.40
C LYS A 55 -9.22 -2.26 -34.31
N HIS A 56 -8.48 -1.17 -34.53
CA HIS A 56 -8.88 -0.11 -35.44
C HIS A 56 -7.67 0.45 -36.21
N TRP A 57 -7.95 1.09 -37.34
CA TRP A 57 -6.96 1.80 -38.16
C TRP A 57 -6.73 3.21 -37.63
N ARG A 58 -5.50 3.67 -37.73
CA ARG A 58 -5.10 5.03 -37.42
C ARG A 58 -4.37 5.65 -38.59
N VAL A 59 -4.70 6.92 -38.89
CA VAL A 59 -4.13 7.72 -39.95
C VAL A 59 -3.73 9.07 -39.37
N PRO A 60 -2.50 9.55 -39.60
CA PRO A 60 -2.12 10.88 -39.13
C PRO A 60 -3.09 11.94 -39.67
N ALA A 61 -3.62 12.80 -38.78
CA ALA A 61 -4.52 13.88 -39.18
C ALA A 61 -3.70 15.07 -39.70
N GLU A 62 -2.96 14.82 -40.79
CA GLU A 62 -2.16 15.83 -41.49
C GLU A 62 -2.93 16.34 -42.74
N PRO A 63 -2.71 17.60 -43.14
CA PRO A 63 -3.39 18.15 -44.33
C PRO A 63 -3.21 17.33 -45.60
N GLY A 64 -2.03 16.73 -45.78
CA GLY A 64 -1.77 15.82 -46.91
C GLY A 64 -2.69 14.59 -46.96
N ALA A 65 -3.27 14.19 -45.84
CA ALA A 65 -4.25 13.09 -45.79
C ALA A 65 -5.69 13.55 -46.05
N ALA A 66 -5.99 14.84 -45.93
CA ALA A 66 -7.36 15.35 -45.96
C ALA A 66 -8.11 15.00 -47.24
N LYS A 67 -7.48 15.16 -48.40
CA LYS A 67 -8.08 14.81 -49.69
C LYS A 67 -8.38 13.31 -49.78
N ALA A 68 -7.41 12.45 -49.44
CA ALA A 68 -7.57 11.00 -49.52
C ALA A 68 -8.65 10.50 -48.52
N VAL A 69 -8.71 11.10 -47.33
CA VAL A 69 -9.76 10.83 -46.36
C VAL A 69 -11.12 11.32 -46.82
N GLY A 70 -11.22 12.52 -47.42
CA GLY A 70 -12.44 13.04 -48.00
C GLY A 70 -12.97 12.15 -49.12
N ASP A 71 -12.10 11.71 -50.04
CA ASP A 71 -12.43 10.80 -51.14
C ASP A 71 -12.93 9.43 -50.60
N LEU A 72 -12.30 8.90 -49.54
CA LEU A 72 -12.73 7.67 -48.88
C LEU A 72 -14.13 7.84 -48.24
N LEU A 73 -14.36 8.93 -47.51
CA LEU A 73 -15.66 9.20 -46.89
C LEU A 73 -16.77 9.42 -47.92
N ALA A 74 -16.45 9.99 -49.09
CA ALA A 74 -17.40 10.10 -50.21
C ALA A 74 -17.73 8.72 -50.83
N GLN A 75 -16.76 7.80 -50.85
CA GLN A 75 -16.94 6.43 -51.33
C GLN A 75 -17.76 5.56 -50.34
N PHE A 76 -17.67 5.84 -49.02
CA PHE A 76 -18.36 5.10 -47.97
C PHE A 76 -19.24 6.03 -47.11
N PRO A 77 -20.36 6.56 -47.68
CA PRO A 77 -21.22 7.53 -47.00
C PRO A 77 -21.95 6.96 -45.75
N GLU A 78 -21.97 5.65 -45.58
CA GLU A 78 -22.52 4.97 -44.40
C GLU A 78 -21.60 5.00 -43.16
N LEU A 79 -20.39 5.56 -43.27
CA LEU A 79 -19.53 5.81 -42.13
C LEU A 79 -20.05 6.99 -41.31
N VAL A 80 -20.17 6.81 -40.00
CA VAL A 80 -20.47 7.90 -39.09
C VAL A 80 -19.21 8.74 -38.87
N VAL A 81 -19.25 9.97 -39.35
CA VAL A 81 -18.16 10.93 -39.20
C VAL A 81 -18.45 11.80 -37.99
N GLU A 82 -17.56 11.81 -36.99
CA GLU A 82 -17.73 12.70 -35.84
C GLU A 82 -17.52 14.17 -36.22
N PRO A 83 -18.18 15.13 -35.50
CA PRO A 83 -18.12 16.56 -35.83
C PRO A 83 -16.70 17.11 -35.93
N ASP A 84 -15.79 16.61 -35.09
CA ASP A 84 -14.39 17.04 -35.06
C ASP A 84 -13.62 16.64 -36.34
N VAL A 85 -13.96 15.49 -36.94
CA VAL A 85 -13.39 15.05 -38.21
C VAL A 85 -13.93 15.91 -39.38
N ALA A 86 -15.21 16.23 -39.36
CA ALA A 86 -15.82 17.11 -40.36
C ALA A 86 -15.24 18.52 -40.30
N ALA A 87 -15.03 19.04 -39.08
CA ALA A 87 -14.36 20.32 -38.86
C ALA A 87 -12.91 20.29 -39.37
N TRP A 88 -12.17 19.20 -39.05
CA TRP A 88 -10.79 19.00 -39.51
C TRP A 88 -10.71 18.98 -41.05
N LEU A 89 -11.58 18.24 -41.75
CA LEU A 89 -11.62 18.20 -43.21
C LEU A 89 -11.84 19.59 -43.80
N THR A 90 -12.84 20.34 -43.29
CA THR A 90 -13.16 21.68 -43.78
C THR A 90 -12.02 22.68 -43.57
N ASP A 91 -11.29 22.52 -42.47
CA ASP A 91 -10.17 23.39 -42.12
C ASP A 91 -8.90 23.03 -42.91
N SER A 92 -8.67 21.73 -43.15
CA SER A 92 -7.48 21.22 -43.87
C SER A 92 -7.44 21.59 -45.34
N ASP A 93 -8.59 21.84 -45.96
CA ASP A 93 -8.66 22.30 -47.36
C ASP A 93 -8.22 23.76 -47.54
N ARG A 94 -8.12 24.55 -46.46
CA ARG A 94 -7.88 25.99 -46.52
C ARG A 94 -6.44 26.42 -46.21
N TRP A 95 -5.64 25.53 -45.62
CA TRP A 95 -4.28 25.90 -45.22
C TRP A 95 -3.20 25.06 -45.91
N ARG A 96 -2.13 25.75 -46.28
CA ARG A 96 -0.98 25.17 -47.00
C ARG A 96 0.19 24.82 -46.07
N ALA A 97 0.22 25.37 -44.87
CA ALA A 97 1.26 25.12 -43.89
C ALA A 97 0.69 25.14 -42.47
N LEU A 98 1.30 24.34 -41.57
CA LEU A 98 1.02 24.35 -40.14
C LEU A 98 2.23 24.90 -39.37
N VAL A 99 2.00 25.95 -38.58
CA VAL A 99 2.97 26.49 -37.63
C VAL A 99 2.71 25.90 -36.24
N SER A 100 3.70 25.22 -35.69
CA SER A 100 3.68 24.66 -34.37
C SER A 100 4.97 24.99 -33.58
N VAL A 101 4.99 24.74 -32.28
CA VAL A 101 6.17 24.87 -31.43
C VAL A 101 6.67 23.50 -31.04
N VAL A 102 7.97 23.29 -31.13
CA VAL A 102 8.65 22.05 -30.75
C VAL A 102 9.95 22.35 -30.01
N ILE A 103 10.53 21.35 -29.38
CA ILE A 103 11.93 21.41 -28.93
C ILE A 103 12.82 20.90 -30.05
N HIS A 104 13.78 21.71 -30.44
CA HIS A 104 14.82 21.38 -31.39
C HIS A 104 16.17 21.68 -30.76
N GLU A 105 17.07 20.69 -30.73
CA GLU A 105 18.39 20.80 -30.11
C GLU A 105 18.40 21.34 -28.66
N GLY A 106 17.35 20.97 -27.89
CA GLY A 106 17.24 21.37 -26.48
C GLY A 106 16.68 22.77 -26.22
N ALA A 107 16.23 23.48 -27.28
CA ALA A 107 15.60 24.81 -27.19
C ALA A 107 14.24 24.83 -27.85
N GLY A 108 13.36 25.74 -27.44
CA GLY A 108 12.11 26.00 -28.14
C GLY A 108 12.38 26.41 -29.58
N ALA A 109 11.59 25.95 -30.53
CA ALA A 109 11.67 26.33 -31.94
C ALA A 109 10.28 26.36 -32.56
N PHE A 110 10.07 27.24 -33.53
CA PHE A 110 8.89 27.19 -34.37
C PHE A 110 9.15 26.22 -35.51
N VAL A 111 8.16 25.38 -35.81
CA VAL A 111 8.20 24.47 -36.96
C VAL A 111 7.07 24.82 -37.90
N VAL A 112 7.42 25.01 -39.17
CA VAL A 112 6.48 25.17 -40.26
C VAL A 112 6.50 23.89 -41.09
N ARG A 113 5.36 23.19 -41.14
CA ARG A 113 5.16 22.02 -42.03
C ARG A 113 4.33 22.41 -43.20
N THR A 114 4.76 22.09 -44.42
CA THR A 114 4.03 22.36 -45.68
C THR A 114 3.27 21.13 -46.14
N VAL A 115 2.13 21.36 -46.79
CA VAL A 115 1.22 20.27 -47.22
C VAL A 115 1.67 19.54 -48.47
N SER A 116 2.47 20.15 -49.33
CA SER A 116 2.84 19.58 -50.64
C SER A 116 4.28 19.80 -51.06
N GLY A 117 5.17 20.09 -50.11
CA GLY A 117 6.54 20.45 -50.40
C GLY A 117 6.68 21.89 -50.94
N ASP A 118 5.56 22.57 -51.22
CA ASP A 118 5.58 23.99 -51.61
C ASP A 118 5.85 24.85 -50.38
N ARG A 119 6.94 25.61 -50.42
CA ARG A 119 7.24 26.56 -49.36
C ARG A 119 6.19 27.66 -49.33
N PRO A 120 5.67 28.09 -48.16
CA PRO A 120 4.76 29.21 -48.09
C PRO A 120 5.40 30.44 -48.76
N GLU A 121 4.64 31.17 -49.59
CA GLU A 121 5.11 32.42 -50.17
C GLU A 121 5.41 33.42 -49.07
N GLY A 122 6.67 33.80 -48.95
CA GLY A 122 7.20 34.69 -47.94
C GLY A 122 8.43 34.08 -47.24
N GLU A 123 9.63 34.45 -47.70
CA GLU A 123 10.87 33.94 -47.08
C GLU A 123 11.04 34.50 -45.66
N LEU A 124 10.82 33.60 -44.68
CA LEU A 124 11.30 33.82 -43.31
C LEU A 124 12.82 33.59 -43.28
N ALA A 125 13.59 34.62 -43.01
CA ALA A 125 15.02 34.48 -42.82
C ALA A 125 15.33 33.63 -41.57
N GLY A 126 16.33 32.74 -41.67
CA GLY A 126 16.82 31.91 -40.53
C GLY A 126 16.17 30.55 -40.34
N GLY A 127 15.34 30.12 -41.28
CA GLY A 127 14.77 28.77 -41.27
C GLY A 127 15.78 27.70 -41.72
N ILE A 128 15.84 26.60 -40.98
CA ILE A 128 16.66 25.42 -41.27
C ILE A 128 15.74 24.30 -41.74
N ALA A 129 15.89 23.84 -43.00
CA ALA A 129 15.14 22.70 -43.48
C ALA A 129 15.61 21.41 -42.80
N THR A 130 14.69 20.69 -42.17
CA THR A 130 14.96 19.41 -41.49
C THR A 130 14.29 18.21 -42.15
N GLY A 131 13.65 18.46 -43.36
CA GLY A 131 12.97 17.48 -44.21
C GLY A 131 12.43 18.16 -45.46
N GLU A 132 11.76 17.41 -46.35
CA GLU A 132 11.17 17.92 -47.57
C GLU A 132 9.97 18.87 -47.30
N ASP A 133 9.26 18.61 -46.20
CA ASP A 133 8.03 19.32 -45.79
C ASP A 133 8.17 20.14 -44.52
N ARG A 134 9.40 20.24 -43.93
CA ARG A 134 9.58 20.77 -42.59
C ARG A 134 10.74 21.77 -42.51
N VAL A 135 10.43 22.96 -41.99
CA VAL A 135 11.42 24.01 -41.74
C VAL A 135 11.34 24.43 -40.27
N VAL A 136 12.50 24.49 -39.60
CA VAL A 136 12.61 24.91 -38.19
C VAL A 136 13.14 26.34 -38.13
N PHE A 137 12.49 27.18 -37.33
CA PHE A 137 12.82 28.60 -37.16
C PHE A 137 13.19 28.91 -35.72
N PRO A 138 14.03 29.93 -35.48
CA PRO A 138 14.38 30.42 -34.15
C PRO A 138 13.16 30.79 -33.32
N PHE A 139 13.22 30.51 -32.02
CA PHE A 139 12.18 30.87 -31.05
C PHE A 139 12.46 32.26 -30.46
N ASP A 140 12.32 33.31 -31.28
CA ASP A 140 12.63 34.69 -30.97
C ASP A 140 11.51 35.64 -31.39
N PRO A 141 11.52 36.91 -30.86
CA PRO A 141 10.51 37.92 -31.19
C PRO A 141 10.44 38.28 -32.69
N ALA A 142 11.58 38.26 -33.38
CA ALA A 142 11.64 38.64 -34.79
C ALA A 142 10.94 37.61 -35.65
N THR A 143 11.21 36.33 -35.44
CA THR A 143 10.51 35.19 -36.09
C THR A 143 9.02 35.19 -35.73
N ALA A 144 8.70 35.34 -34.43
CA ALA A 144 7.34 35.32 -33.91
C ALA A 144 6.46 36.42 -34.56
N GLY A 145 7.03 37.62 -34.79
CA GLY A 145 6.31 38.72 -35.44
C GLY A 145 5.97 38.48 -36.91
N ARG A 146 6.74 37.64 -37.60
CA ARG A 146 6.59 37.35 -39.03
C ARG A 146 5.78 36.11 -39.34
N LEU A 147 5.68 35.13 -38.43
CA LEU A 147 4.93 33.89 -38.61
C LEU A 147 3.44 34.10 -38.97
N PRO A 148 2.71 35.08 -38.39
CA PRO A 148 1.35 35.39 -38.75
C PRO A 148 1.16 35.97 -40.18
N GLU A 149 2.24 36.42 -40.82
CA GLU A 149 2.24 37.01 -42.15
C GLU A 149 2.36 35.95 -43.26
N LEU A 150 2.62 34.68 -42.89
CA LEU A 150 2.72 33.57 -43.85
C LEU A 150 1.34 33.28 -44.49
N ASP A 151 1.25 33.50 -45.80
CA ASP A 151 0.01 33.26 -46.52
C ASP A 151 -0.36 31.76 -46.56
N GLY A 152 -1.61 31.46 -46.22
CA GLY A 152 -2.11 30.09 -46.14
C GLY A 152 -1.55 29.25 -45.01
N ALA A 153 -0.91 29.85 -44.00
CA ALA A 153 -0.44 29.15 -42.80
C ALA A 153 -1.48 29.13 -41.70
N ARG A 154 -1.74 27.95 -41.16
CA ARG A 154 -2.45 27.77 -39.89
C ARG A 154 -1.47 27.81 -38.74
N ILE A 155 -1.72 28.64 -37.74
CA ILE A 155 -0.93 28.70 -36.51
C ILE A 155 -1.71 27.95 -35.45
N ASP A 156 -1.14 26.90 -34.86
CA ASP A 156 -1.77 26.22 -33.76
C ASP A 156 -1.87 27.11 -32.52
N ASP A 157 -2.74 26.76 -31.58
CA ASP A 157 -3.05 27.62 -30.44
C ASP A 157 -1.84 27.83 -29.53
N LEU A 158 -0.98 26.82 -29.42
CA LEU A 158 0.27 26.92 -28.64
C LEU A 158 1.27 27.88 -29.28
N ALA A 159 1.50 27.73 -30.61
CA ALA A 159 2.35 28.64 -31.35
C ALA A 159 1.80 30.07 -31.30
N ARG A 160 0.47 30.23 -31.37
CA ARG A 160 -0.18 31.55 -31.22
C ARG A 160 0.03 32.18 -29.85
N ALA A 161 -0.04 31.37 -28.77
CA ALA A 161 0.24 31.83 -27.42
C ALA A 161 1.70 32.24 -27.27
N CYS A 162 2.65 31.43 -27.75
CA CYS A 162 4.07 31.73 -27.71
C CYS A 162 4.41 32.97 -28.55
N ILE A 163 3.81 33.13 -29.73
CA ILE A 163 3.97 34.32 -30.59
C ILE A 163 3.55 35.59 -29.82
N ARG A 164 2.40 35.57 -29.16
CA ARG A 164 1.91 36.72 -28.40
C ARG A 164 2.90 37.15 -27.28
N GLU A 165 3.44 36.18 -26.53
CA GLU A 165 4.38 36.43 -25.47
C GLU A 165 5.71 37.01 -26.00
N LEU A 166 6.26 36.35 -27.05
CA LEU A 166 7.52 36.80 -27.65
C LEU A 166 7.40 38.19 -28.30
N VAL A 167 6.32 38.47 -29.02
CA VAL A 167 6.07 39.81 -29.61
C VAL A 167 5.90 40.89 -28.53
N ALA A 168 5.37 40.53 -27.37
CA ALA A 168 5.26 41.37 -26.21
C ALA A 168 6.61 41.53 -25.42
N GLY A 169 7.69 40.92 -25.92
CA GLY A 169 9.01 40.96 -25.29
C GLY A 169 9.15 40.08 -24.03
N ARG A 170 8.24 39.16 -23.85
CA ARG A 170 8.27 38.18 -22.73
C ARG A 170 8.67 36.79 -23.25
N GLN A 171 9.40 36.04 -22.44
CA GLN A 171 9.69 34.65 -22.73
C GLN A 171 8.46 33.79 -22.40
N PRO A 172 7.98 32.95 -23.32
CA PRO A 172 6.92 31.99 -23.03
C PRO A 172 7.41 30.98 -21.97
N ALA A 173 6.56 30.66 -20.99
CA ALA A 173 6.87 29.64 -20.02
C ALA A 173 6.95 28.26 -20.68
N ALA A 174 7.93 27.44 -20.30
CA ALA A 174 8.07 26.07 -20.78
C ALA A 174 6.90 25.19 -20.33
N ALA A 175 6.47 25.41 -19.11
CA ALA A 175 5.31 24.79 -18.48
C ALA A 175 4.75 25.73 -17.39
N GLU A 176 3.52 25.47 -16.98
CA GLU A 176 2.87 26.18 -15.89
C GLU A 176 2.45 25.21 -14.80
N LEU A 177 2.75 25.55 -13.54
CA LEU A 177 2.32 24.83 -12.37
C LEU A 177 1.15 25.59 -11.73
N GLY A 178 0.03 24.92 -11.58
CA GLY A 178 -1.19 25.43 -10.96
C GLY A 178 -1.76 24.48 -9.91
N VAL A 179 -2.81 24.90 -9.20
CA VAL A 179 -3.52 24.10 -8.22
C VAL A 179 -4.81 23.58 -8.83
N GLU A 180 -5.02 22.27 -8.73
CA GLU A 180 -6.26 21.60 -9.11
C GLU A 180 -6.83 20.81 -7.93
N ILE A 181 -8.10 20.47 -8.01
CA ILE A 181 -8.72 19.57 -7.04
C ILE A 181 -8.80 18.17 -7.66
N GLY A 182 -8.10 17.23 -7.05
CA GLY A 182 -8.08 15.84 -7.49
C GLY A 182 -9.44 15.13 -7.34
N GLU A 183 -9.53 13.91 -7.86
CA GLU A 183 -10.74 13.06 -7.75
C GLU A 183 -11.11 12.74 -6.28
N ASP A 184 -10.15 12.74 -5.40
CA ASP A 184 -10.32 12.55 -3.96
C ASP A 184 -10.80 13.82 -3.22
N GLY A 185 -10.88 14.96 -3.92
CA GLY A 185 -11.27 16.25 -3.37
C GLY A 185 -10.15 16.99 -2.63
N GLU A 186 -8.91 16.51 -2.77
CA GLU A 186 -7.71 17.15 -2.19
C GLU A 186 -6.98 17.99 -3.25
N PRO A 187 -6.23 19.04 -2.86
CA PRO A 187 -5.46 19.84 -3.78
C PRO A 187 -4.29 19.05 -4.37
N GLU A 188 -4.02 19.30 -5.65
CA GLU A 188 -2.90 18.75 -6.41
C GLU A 188 -2.15 19.89 -7.08
N LEU A 189 -0.82 19.80 -7.10
CA LEU A 189 0.02 20.68 -7.91
C LEU A 189 0.12 20.04 -9.30
N THR A 190 -0.49 20.71 -10.28
CA THR A 190 -0.63 20.19 -11.62
C THR A 190 0.23 20.99 -12.60
N LEU A 191 1.16 20.29 -13.26
CA LEU A 191 2.01 20.84 -14.28
C LEU A 191 1.34 20.71 -15.64
N PHE A 192 1.16 21.83 -16.31
CA PHE A 192 0.70 21.92 -17.70
C PHE A 192 1.87 22.28 -18.61
N THR A 193 2.19 21.37 -19.53
CA THR A 193 3.25 21.65 -20.51
C THR A 193 2.75 22.64 -21.55
N VAL A 194 3.46 23.75 -21.71
CA VAL A 194 3.17 24.76 -22.73
C VAL A 194 3.87 24.40 -24.03
N TRP A 195 5.19 24.23 -24.03
CA TRP A 195 5.93 23.88 -25.25
C TRP A 195 7.08 22.86 -25.02
N ASP A 196 7.52 22.63 -23.78
CA ASP A 196 8.61 21.70 -23.46
C ASP A 196 8.12 20.40 -22.83
N PRO A 197 8.00 19.31 -23.60
CA PRO A 197 7.57 18.02 -23.07
C PRO A 197 8.64 17.36 -22.16
N ALA A 198 9.90 17.81 -22.18
CA ALA A 198 10.95 17.26 -21.32
C ALA A 198 10.67 17.60 -19.86
N VAL A 199 10.24 18.84 -19.59
CA VAL A 199 9.84 19.30 -18.26
C VAL A 199 8.74 18.41 -17.66
N ALA A 200 7.72 18.08 -18.46
CA ALA A 200 6.66 17.18 -18.00
C ALA A 200 7.13 15.74 -17.77
N ARG A 201 8.15 15.29 -18.51
CA ARG A 201 8.74 13.97 -18.33
C ARG A 201 9.50 13.88 -16.99
N ASP A 202 10.19 14.96 -16.61
CA ASP A 202 10.90 15.03 -15.34
C ASP A 202 9.93 15.19 -14.16
N TYR A 203 8.84 15.95 -14.32
CA TYR A 203 7.78 16.05 -13.31
C TYR A 203 7.08 14.71 -13.06
N LYS A 204 6.92 13.86 -14.09
CA LYS A 204 6.38 12.50 -13.97
C LYS A 204 7.25 11.56 -13.12
N ARG A 205 8.50 11.91 -12.84
CA ARG A 205 9.38 11.10 -11.99
C ARG A 205 9.19 11.42 -10.51
N LEU A 206 8.48 12.49 -10.18
CA LEU A 206 8.13 12.79 -8.80
C LEU A 206 7.22 11.69 -8.22
N PRO A 207 7.33 11.42 -6.92
CA PRO A 207 6.49 10.42 -6.27
C PRO A 207 5.00 10.71 -6.48
N GLU A 208 4.21 9.67 -6.70
CA GLU A 208 2.77 9.73 -6.92
C GLU A 208 2.31 10.61 -8.10
N ALA A 209 3.21 10.98 -9.01
CA ALA A 209 2.86 11.73 -10.20
C ALA A 209 1.90 10.93 -11.09
N LYS A 210 0.79 11.54 -11.49
CA LYS A 210 -0.22 10.91 -12.32
C LYS A 210 -0.63 11.81 -13.50
N PRO A 211 -0.99 11.22 -14.67
CA PRO A 211 -1.52 12.02 -15.78
C PRO A 211 -2.89 12.58 -15.42
N VAL A 212 -3.14 13.83 -15.77
CA VAL A 212 -4.47 14.46 -15.62
C VAL A 212 -5.37 13.98 -16.76
N PRO A 213 -6.59 13.48 -16.47
CA PRO A 213 -7.55 13.08 -17.50
C PRO A 213 -7.94 14.27 -18.40
N ARG A 214 -8.07 14.05 -19.70
CA ARG A 214 -8.48 15.07 -20.68
C ARG A 214 -9.86 15.69 -20.41
N SER A 215 -10.71 15.01 -19.65
CA SER A 215 -12.05 15.48 -19.27
C SER A 215 -12.06 16.49 -18.13
N ALA A 216 -10.96 16.63 -17.39
CA ALA A 216 -10.82 17.68 -16.40
C ALA A 216 -10.76 19.02 -17.16
N ARG A 217 -11.80 19.84 -17.05
CA ARG A 217 -11.80 21.24 -17.52
C ARG A 217 -10.85 22.03 -16.62
N VAL A 218 -9.61 21.96 -16.98
CA VAL A 218 -8.54 22.59 -16.26
C VAL A 218 -8.28 23.92 -16.92
N PHE A 219 -8.61 25.00 -16.24
CA PHE A 219 -8.46 26.37 -16.68
C PHE A 219 -9.01 26.65 -18.11
N ASN A 220 -9.30 27.87 -18.44
CA ASN A 220 -9.54 28.36 -19.81
C ASN A 220 -8.30 28.20 -20.72
N ARG A 221 -7.55 27.11 -20.59
CA ARG A 221 -6.28 26.85 -21.28
C ARG A 221 -6.40 25.60 -22.12
N ASP A 222 -6.09 25.74 -23.38
CA ASP A 222 -5.97 24.66 -24.37
C ASP A 222 -4.73 23.77 -24.12
N ALA A 223 -4.43 23.40 -22.86
CA ALA A 223 -3.33 22.50 -22.53
C ALA A 223 -3.63 21.09 -23.00
N ALA A 224 -2.75 20.50 -23.77
CA ALA A 224 -2.95 19.18 -24.36
C ALA A 224 -2.97 18.05 -23.33
N TRP A 225 -2.21 18.17 -22.25
CA TRP A 225 -2.15 17.23 -21.14
C TRP A 225 -1.37 17.82 -19.96
N GLY A 226 -1.62 17.28 -18.77
CA GLY A 226 -0.96 17.69 -17.54
C GLY A 226 -0.49 16.49 -16.74
N VAL A 227 0.34 16.75 -15.73
CA VAL A 227 0.77 15.81 -14.71
C VAL A 227 0.49 16.43 -13.36
N ALA A 228 -0.20 15.71 -12.51
CA ALA A 228 -0.54 16.15 -11.16
C ALA A 228 0.27 15.37 -10.12
N VAL A 229 0.69 16.07 -9.06
CA VAL A 229 1.30 15.51 -7.85
C VAL A 229 0.49 15.99 -6.65
N PRO A 230 0.19 15.12 -5.66
CA PRO A 230 -0.55 15.54 -4.47
C PRO A 230 0.12 16.72 -3.76
N ALA A 231 -0.65 17.74 -3.40
CA ALA A 231 -0.18 18.86 -2.59
C ALA A 231 -0.09 18.41 -1.12
N ASP A 232 1.07 17.92 -0.74
CA ASP A 232 1.34 17.31 0.55
C ASP A 232 2.69 17.75 1.12
N PRO A 233 2.80 18.10 2.40
CA PRO A 233 4.08 18.50 3.00
C PRO A 233 5.18 17.45 2.82
N ALA A 234 4.84 16.17 2.74
CA ALA A 234 5.81 15.09 2.49
C ALA A 234 6.52 15.22 1.15
N LEU A 235 5.89 15.83 0.14
CA LEU A 235 6.41 15.97 -1.22
C LEU A 235 6.90 17.41 -1.53
N ALA A 236 6.78 18.33 -0.56
CA ALA A 236 7.03 19.74 -0.78
C ALA A 236 8.45 20.04 -1.27
N ARG A 237 9.44 19.34 -0.72
CA ARG A 237 10.86 19.54 -1.05
C ARG A 237 11.23 19.00 -2.42
N GLU A 238 10.67 17.88 -2.83
CA GLU A 238 10.85 17.30 -4.16
C GLU A 238 10.24 18.21 -5.24
N ILE A 239 9.04 18.74 -4.98
CA ILE A 239 8.38 19.68 -5.89
C ILE A 239 9.18 21.00 -5.98
N ALA A 240 9.64 21.52 -4.84
CA ALA A 240 10.47 22.73 -4.81
C ALA A 240 11.81 22.53 -5.54
N GLY A 241 12.44 21.37 -5.38
CA GLY A 241 13.65 20.98 -6.11
C GLY A 241 13.41 20.95 -7.62
N PHE A 242 12.32 20.32 -8.06
CA PHE A 242 11.93 20.34 -9.47
C PHE A 242 11.75 21.77 -10.02
N VAL A 243 11.08 22.65 -9.29
CA VAL A 243 10.88 24.05 -9.70
C VAL A 243 12.21 24.79 -9.80
N ALA A 244 13.13 24.55 -8.86
CA ALA A 244 14.47 25.17 -8.88
C ALA A 244 15.32 24.69 -10.07
N ASP A 245 15.22 23.41 -10.42
CA ASP A 245 15.95 22.81 -11.54
C ASP A 245 15.38 23.22 -12.90
N HIS A 246 14.14 23.71 -12.96
CA HIS A 246 13.44 24.08 -14.18
C HIS A 246 12.98 25.55 -14.15
N PRO A 247 13.88 26.52 -14.28
CA PRO A 247 13.55 27.96 -14.18
C PRO A 247 12.58 28.46 -15.26
N GLY A 248 12.34 27.67 -16.32
CA GLY A 248 11.33 27.92 -17.33
C GLY A 248 9.90 27.59 -16.91
N VAL A 249 9.69 26.97 -15.76
CA VAL A 249 8.36 26.67 -15.20
C VAL A 249 7.82 27.91 -14.49
N ARG A 250 6.61 28.32 -14.89
CA ARG A 250 5.90 29.43 -14.23
C ARG A 250 4.90 28.89 -13.23
N LEU A 251 4.98 29.35 -12.00
CA LEU A 251 3.96 29.08 -10.97
C LEU A 251 2.87 30.16 -11.08
N ASP A 252 1.61 29.74 -11.06
CA ASP A 252 0.55 30.72 -10.77
C ASP A 252 0.58 31.10 -9.27
N ASP A 253 -0.13 32.16 -8.90
CA ASP A 253 -0.08 32.69 -7.53
C ASP A 253 -0.58 31.65 -6.52
N SER A 254 -1.62 30.88 -6.88
CA SER A 254 -2.19 29.82 -6.02
C SER A 254 -1.20 28.67 -5.79
N ALA A 255 -0.47 28.26 -6.84
CA ALA A 255 0.55 27.20 -6.73
C ALA A 255 1.75 27.68 -5.91
N ARG A 256 2.14 28.95 -6.05
CA ARG A 256 3.21 29.55 -5.27
C ARG A 256 2.85 29.59 -3.78
N ASP A 257 1.70 30.17 -3.46
CA ASP A 257 1.24 30.30 -2.07
C ASP A 257 1.11 28.92 -1.41
N LEU A 258 0.52 27.96 -2.12
CA LEU A 258 0.35 26.58 -1.62
C LEU A 258 1.70 25.87 -1.42
N LEU A 259 2.63 25.98 -2.36
CA LEU A 259 3.95 25.36 -2.25
C LEU A 259 4.74 25.97 -1.08
N ASP A 260 4.69 27.28 -0.91
CA ASP A 260 5.36 27.98 0.22
C ASP A 260 4.75 27.53 1.57
N GLU A 261 3.42 27.36 1.65
CA GLU A 261 2.75 26.81 2.84
C GLU A 261 3.19 25.37 3.13
N LEU A 262 3.22 24.51 2.11
CA LEU A 262 3.65 23.11 2.24
C LEU A 262 5.12 22.99 2.67
N ILE A 263 6.00 23.82 2.14
CA ILE A 263 7.42 23.90 2.56
C ILE A 263 7.50 24.31 4.03
N ALA A 264 6.78 25.36 4.43
CA ALA A 264 6.76 25.80 5.81
C ALA A 264 6.21 24.76 6.77
N GLU A 265 5.21 23.98 6.35
CA GLU A 265 4.68 22.85 7.13
C GLU A 265 5.69 21.71 7.21
N HIS A 266 6.33 21.35 6.09
CA HIS A 266 7.41 20.37 6.05
C HIS A 266 8.54 20.74 7.02
N ASP A 267 9.00 21.99 7.00
CA ASP A 267 10.11 22.45 7.84
C ASP A 267 9.75 22.49 9.32
N ARG A 268 8.54 22.88 9.66
CA ARG A 268 8.02 22.78 11.05
C ARG A 268 7.96 21.34 11.55
N ALA A 269 7.67 20.39 10.67
CA ALA A 269 7.62 18.97 11.02
C ALA A 269 9.01 18.30 11.05
N ALA A 270 10.01 18.88 10.41
CA ALA A 270 11.32 18.25 10.17
C ALA A 270 12.00 17.77 11.46
N GLU A 271 11.95 18.55 12.54
CA GLU A 271 12.52 18.14 13.84
C GLU A 271 11.81 16.91 14.40
N THR A 272 10.47 16.90 14.35
CA THR A 272 9.67 15.75 14.83
C THR A 272 9.91 14.50 13.99
N VAL A 273 9.99 14.65 12.68
CA VAL A 273 10.30 13.56 11.76
C VAL A 273 11.70 13.02 12.03
N ALA A 274 12.70 13.91 12.18
CA ALA A 274 14.07 13.53 12.53
C ALA A 274 14.12 12.78 13.87
N LEU A 275 13.42 13.27 14.91
CA LEU A 275 13.32 12.60 16.19
C LEU A 275 12.68 11.20 16.07
N SER A 276 11.72 11.02 15.17
CA SER A 276 11.09 9.72 14.92
C SER A 276 12.02 8.67 14.30
N TYR A 277 13.11 9.12 13.65
CA TYR A 277 14.16 8.28 13.08
C TYR A 277 15.40 8.15 13.99
N ALA A 278 15.45 8.90 15.10
CA ALA A 278 16.60 8.87 15.97
C ALA A 278 16.83 7.46 16.55
N ASP A 279 18.10 7.05 16.58
CA ASP A 279 18.58 5.78 17.12
C ASP A 279 19.18 5.91 18.52
N ASP A 280 19.32 7.13 19.04
CA ASP A 280 19.68 7.45 20.42
C ASP A 280 19.09 8.79 20.85
N ALA A 281 18.94 8.97 22.17
CA ALA A 281 18.60 10.26 22.81
C ALA A 281 19.02 10.24 24.28
N GLU A 282 19.29 11.42 24.84
CA GLU A 282 19.47 11.59 26.26
C GLU A 282 18.12 11.54 26.99
N LEU A 283 18.09 10.82 28.10
CA LEU A 283 16.95 10.72 29.01
C LEU A 283 17.47 10.91 30.43
N GLU A 284 17.33 12.11 30.96
CA GLU A 284 17.85 12.47 32.30
C GLU A 284 16.77 12.29 33.37
N GLY A 285 17.21 11.94 34.56
CA GLY A 285 16.37 11.95 35.79
C GLY A 285 15.29 10.88 35.86
N VAL A 286 15.40 9.82 35.08
CA VAL A 286 14.45 8.69 35.11
C VAL A 286 15.11 7.49 35.80
N GLU A 287 14.56 7.08 36.93
CA GLU A 287 15.04 5.89 37.68
C GLU A 287 14.24 4.68 37.21
N LEU A 288 14.95 3.68 36.65
CA LEU A 288 14.37 2.44 36.14
C LEU A 288 15.11 1.23 36.72
N GLY A 289 14.45 0.10 36.84
CA GLY A 289 15.03 -1.15 37.27
C GLY A 289 16.01 -1.81 36.29
N GLY A 290 16.29 -1.15 35.16
CA GLY A 290 17.22 -1.61 34.14
C GLY A 290 17.69 -0.48 33.23
N GLU A 291 18.63 -0.78 32.32
CA GLU A 291 19.19 0.18 31.38
C GLU A 291 18.47 0.09 30.00
N LEU A 292 18.04 1.25 29.47
CA LEU A 292 17.43 1.34 28.16
C LEU A 292 18.49 1.29 27.06
N HIS A 293 18.21 0.56 26.00
CA HIS A 293 18.99 0.66 24.77
C HIS A 293 18.89 2.08 24.16
N PRO A 294 19.90 2.54 23.41
CA PRO A 294 19.92 3.87 22.80
C PRO A 294 18.63 4.21 22.06
N PHE A 295 18.18 3.34 21.16
CA PHE A 295 16.95 3.54 20.40
C PHE A 295 15.69 3.53 21.27
N GLN A 296 15.68 2.83 22.41
CA GLN A 296 14.56 2.88 23.36
C GLN A 296 14.48 4.25 24.02
N ARG A 297 15.63 4.84 24.41
CA ARG A 297 15.69 6.22 24.91
C ARG A 297 15.13 7.21 23.90
N ALA A 298 15.50 7.07 22.61
CA ALA A 298 14.96 7.88 21.54
C ALA A 298 13.43 7.71 21.39
N GLY A 299 12.91 6.48 21.53
CA GLY A 299 11.47 6.21 21.52
C GLY A 299 10.72 6.86 22.67
N VAL A 300 11.28 6.78 23.89
CA VAL A 300 10.75 7.47 25.07
C VAL A 300 10.75 8.99 24.88
N ARG A 301 11.85 9.56 24.38
CA ARG A 301 11.96 11.00 24.08
C ARG A 301 10.91 11.46 23.09
N TYR A 302 10.68 10.69 22.01
CA TYR A 302 9.62 10.95 21.05
C TYR A 302 8.24 10.90 21.69
N ALA A 303 7.97 9.86 22.51
CA ALA A 303 6.70 9.68 23.18
C ALA A 303 6.40 10.83 24.16
N LEU A 304 7.39 11.30 24.92
CA LEU A 304 7.27 12.48 25.80
C LEU A 304 6.97 13.76 25.03
N ALA A 305 7.69 13.99 23.93
CA ALA A 305 7.49 15.17 23.10
C ALA A 305 6.11 15.20 22.43
N ARG A 306 5.59 14.04 22.06
CA ARG A 306 4.28 13.94 21.37
C ARG A 306 3.11 13.68 22.29
N ARG A 307 3.32 13.08 23.46
CA ARG A 307 2.33 12.67 24.49
C ARG A 307 1.24 11.71 23.99
N ARG A 308 0.82 11.83 22.74
CA ARG A 308 -0.24 11.04 22.08
C ARG A 308 0.32 10.43 20.82
N THR A 309 0.85 9.19 20.91
CA THR A 309 1.65 8.63 19.83
C THR A 309 1.55 7.11 19.71
N PHE A 310 1.88 6.62 18.51
CA PHE A 310 2.18 5.21 18.29
C PHE A 310 3.66 4.94 18.60
N ILE A 311 3.93 3.90 19.37
CA ILE A 311 5.22 3.23 19.42
C ILE A 311 5.08 1.96 18.59
N ALA A 312 5.51 2.04 17.34
CA ALA A 312 5.28 1.03 16.32
C ALA A 312 6.56 0.27 15.94
N ASP A 313 7.55 0.27 16.82
CA ASP A 313 8.79 -0.48 16.68
C ASP A 313 8.52 -1.96 16.39
N GLU A 314 9.39 -2.58 15.61
CA GLU A 314 9.31 -4.01 15.28
C GLU A 314 9.19 -4.87 16.54
N GLN A 315 8.56 -6.02 16.42
CA GLN A 315 8.40 -6.92 17.56
C GLN A 315 9.75 -7.34 18.13
N GLY A 316 9.83 -7.40 19.48
CA GLY A 316 11.08 -7.73 20.17
C GLY A 316 12.00 -6.55 20.49
N LEU A 317 11.66 -5.31 20.09
CA LEU A 317 12.40 -4.09 20.39
C LEU A 317 12.02 -3.44 21.75
N GLY A 318 11.22 -4.09 22.57
CA GLY A 318 10.91 -3.61 23.93
C GLY A 318 9.93 -2.45 23.99
N LYS A 319 8.85 -2.45 23.20
CA LYS A 319 7.79 -1.44 23.26
C LYS A 319 7.17 -1.27 24.63
N THR A 320 6.97 -2.39 25.36
CA THR A 320 6.48 -2.39 26.74
C THR A 320 7.39 -1.59 27.67
N VAL A 321 8.70 -1.82 27.55
CA VAL A 321 9.73 -1.11 28.32
C VAL A 321 9.73 0.39 28.00
N GLN A 322 9.66 0.74 26.71
CA GLN A 322 9.56 2.15 26.30
C GLN A 322 8.30 2.83 26.87
N ALA A 323 7.16 2.14 26.88
CA ALA A 323 5.93 2.67 27.46
C ALA A 323 6.04 2.86 28.98
N LEU A 324 6.59 1.88 29.71
CA LEU A 324 6.84 1.98 31.16
C LEU A 324 7.81 3.13 31.48
N ALA A 325 8.92 3.23 30.75
CA ALA A 325 9.88 4.31 30.91
C ALA A 325 9.27 5.70 30.59
N THR A 326 8.34 5.77 29.63
CA THR A 326 7.62 7.01 29.33
C THR A 326 6.67 7.40 30.46
N LEU A 327 5.97 6.42 31.08
CA LEU A 327 5.12 6.67 32.26
C LEU A 327 5.93 7.25 33.43
N GLU A 328 7.09 6.67 33.71
CA GLU A 328 7.97 7.11 34.78
C GLU A 328 8.55 8.51 34.52
N ALA A 329 9.05 8.71 33.32
CA ALA A 329 9.64 10.00 32.93
C ALA A 329 8.65 11.17 32.94
N ASP A 330 7.36 10.90 32.74
CA ASP A 330 6.28 11.92 32.75
C ASP A 330 5.53 11.97 34.09
N ASP A 331 5.84 11.09 35.03
CA ASP A 331 5.06 10.86 36.26
C ASP A 331 3.55 10.75 35.97
N ALA A 332 3.19 10.01 34.91
CA ALA A 332 1.84 9.97 34.36
C ALA A 332 0.99 8.88 35.05
N PHE A 333 0.82 9.01 36.35
CA PHE A 333 0.03 8.09 37.18
C PHE A 333 -1.22 8.75 37.76
N PRO A 334 -2.31 7.99 37.99
CA PRO A 334 -2.51 6.58 37.67
C PRO A 334 -2.55 6.31 36.16
N ALA A 335 -2.05 5.14 35.74
CA ALA A 335 -2.00 4.70 34.36
C ALA A 335 -2.92 3.49 34.13
N VAL A 336 -3.62 3.47 33.01
CA VAL A 336 -4.43 2.33 32.55
C VAL A 336 -3.75 1.68 31.36
N VAL A 337 -3.46 0.39 31.49
CA VAL A 337 -2.90 -0.45 30.42
C VAL A 337 -3.96 -1.42 29.94
N VAL A 338 -4.35 -1.29 28.66
CA VAL A 338 -5.28 -2.21 27.99
C VAL A 338 -4.50 -3.06 27.02
N CYS A 339 -4.48 -4.37 27.24
CA CYS A 339 -3.68 -5.32 26.47
C CYS A 339 -4.48 -6.57 26.09
N PRO A 340 -3.98 -7.46 25.22
CA PRO A 340 -4.54 -8.81 25.08
C PRO A 340 -4.55 -9.57 26.41
N ALA A 341 -5.56 -10.43 26.63
CA ALA A 341 -5.72 -11.14 27.91
C ALA A 341 -4.48 -11.94 28.34
N SER A 342 -3.74 -12.49 27.39
CA SER A 342 -2.50 -13.23 27.63
C SER A 342 -1.31 -12.37 28.03
N MET A 343 -1.37 -11.06 27.78
CA MET A 343 -0.27 -10.13 28.07
C MET A 343 -0.34 -9.53 29.48
N LYS A 344 -1.44 -9.69 30.19
CA LYS A 344 -1.63 -9.05 31.50
C LYS A 344 -0.51 -9.37 32.50
N LEU A 345 -0.17 -10.66 32.65
CA LEU A 345 0.92 -11.07 33.55
C LEU A 345 2.30 -10.64 33.06
N THR A 346 2.49 -10.56 31.75
CA THR A 346 3.73 -10.00 31.18
C THR A 346 3.87 -8.52 31.55
N TRP A 347 2.79 -7.74 31.45
CA TRP A 347 2.79 -6.34 31.86
C TRP A 347 3.05 -6.17 33.35
N GLU A 348 2.43 -6.99 34.18
CA GLU A 348 2.68 -6.99 35.65
C GLU A 348 4.15 -7.28 35.97
N ARG A 349 4.71 -8.32 35.33
CA ARG A 349 6.11 -8.71 35.51
C ARG A 349 7.09 -7.64 35.00
N GLU A 350 6.90 -7.13 33.80
CA GLU A 350 7.75 -6.09 33.24
C GLU A 350 7.68 -4.80 34.09
N ALA A 351 6.48 -4.41 34.51
CA ALA A 351 6.33 -3.26 35.40
C ALA A 351 7.05 -3.48 36.74
N GLY A 352 6.99 -4.68 37.34
CA GLY A 352 7.73 -5.03 38.57
C GLY A 352 9.25 -5.03 38.38
N ILE A 353 9.76 -5.29 37.18
CA ILE A 353 11.19 -5.22 36.86
C ILE A 353 11.63 -3.77 36.63
N TRP A 354 10.89 -3.04 35.76
CA TRP A 354 11.32 -1.73 35.31
C TRP A 354 10.90 -0.57 36.19
N LEU A 355 9.80 -0.73 36.96
CA LEU A 355 9.25 0.24 37.90
C LEU A 355 9.01 -0.41 39.26
N PRO A 356 10.05 -0.89 39.97
CA PRO A 356 9.91 -1.71 41.18
C PRO A 356 9.19 -1.00 42.34
N ASP A 357 9.19 0.32 42.35
CA ASP A 357 8.55 1.14 43.38
C ASP A 357 7.08 1.46 43.08
N ARG A 358 6.57 1.11 41.90
CA ARG A 358 5.18 1.38 41.50
C ARG A 358 4.26 0.18 41.79
N ARG A 359 3.10 0.47 42.34
CA ARG A 359 2.07 -0.54 42.62
C ARG A 359 1.28 -0.87 41.36
N VAL A 360 1.29 -2.15 40.99
CA VAL A 360 0.59 -2.67 39.82
C VAL A 360 -0.56 -3.56 40.24
N ALA A 361 -1.70 -3.45 39.60
CA ALA A 361 -2.82 -4.37 39.79
C ALA A 361 -3.35 -4.88 38.44
N VAL A 362 -3.62 -6.18 38.41
CA VAL A 362 -4.21 -6.85 37.22
C VAL A 362 -5.69 -7.10 37.52
N LEU A 363 -6.55 -6.61 36.65
CA LEU A 363 -7.99 -6.90 36.68
C LEU A 363 -8.31 -8.18 35.91
N ASP A 364 -8.95 -9.12 36.60
CA ASP A 364 -9.46 -10.37 36.03
C ASP A 364 -11.00 -10.47 36.19
N GLY A 365 -11.67 -10.78 35.07
CA GLY A 365 -13.14 -10.88 35.07
C GLY A 365 -13.87 -9.55 34.94
N ARG A 366 -15.19 -9.63 34.89
CA ARG A 366 -16.09 -8.48 34.62
C ARG A 366 -16.83 -7.97 35.86
N THR A 367 -16.60 -8.56 37.00
CA THR A 367 -17.36 -8.25 38.22
C THR A 367 -16.65 -7.24 39.09
N ASP A 368 -17.42 -6.52 39.88
CA ASP A 368 -16.94 -5.54 40.85
C ASP A 368 -16.05 -6.13 41.93
N ALA A 369 -16.13 -7.43 42.18
CA ALA A 369 -15.29 -8.12 43.16
C ALA A 369 -13.77 -8.04 42.83
N THR A 370 -13.42 -7.74 41.59
CA THR A 370 -12.02 -7.56 41.19
C THR A 370 -11.43 -6.21 41.59
N TRP A 371 -12.26 -5.24 42.01
CA TRP A 371 -11.81 -3.95 42.56
C TRP A 371 -11.52 -4.04 44.06
N THR A 372 -10.43 -4.68 44.36
CA THR A 372 -9.89 -4.79 45.74
C THR A 372 -9.32 -3.45 46.20
N GLU A 373 -8.93 -3.37 47.48
CA GLU A 373 -8.18 -2.23 48.01
C GLU A 373 -6.83 -2.05 47.29
N ALA A 374 -6.15 -3.13 46.98
CA ALA A 374 -4.91 -3.10 46.21
C ALA A 374 -5.12 -2.47 44.80
N THR A 375 -6.23 -2.78 44.11
CA THR A 375 -6.55 -2.19 42.82
C THR A 375 -6.81 -0.69 42.94
N ARG A 376 -7.48 -0.23 44.01
CA ARG A 376 -7.74 1.21 44.21
C ARG A 376 -6.48 2.01 44.52
N GLN A 377 -5.49 1.37 45.11
CA GLN A 377 -4.21 1.98 45.44
C GLN A 377 -3.16 1.78 44.35
N ALA A 378 -3.47 1.04 43.28
CA ALA A 378 -2.53 0.80 42.21
C ALA A 378 -2.26 2.07 41.39
N GLU A 379 -1.01 2.27 41.05
CA GLU A 379 -0.57 3.35 40.14
C GLU A 379 -0.64 2.90 38.67
N ILE A 380 -0.59 1.57 38.45
CA ILE A 380 -0.78 0.99 37.11
C ILE A 380 -1.88 -0.08 37.20
N VAL A 381 -2.95 0.09 36.45
CA VAL A 381 -4.05 -0.89 36.35
C VAL A 381 -3.98 -1.56 34.98
N VAL A 382 -3.76 -2.86 34.97
CA VAL A 382 -3.64 -3.67 33.75
C VAL A 382 -4.91 -4.49 33.55
N LEU A 383 -5.54 -4.37 32.37
CA LEU A 383 -6.72 -5.17 32.01
C LEU A 383 -6.74 -5.51 30.53
N ASN A 384 -7.61 -6.44 30.14
CA ASN A 384 -7.75 -6.79 28.74
C ASN A 384 -8.97 -6.11 28.08
N TYR A 385 -8.89 -6.00 26.76
CA TYR A 385 -9.91 -5.33 25.91
C TYR A 385 -11.35 -5.82 26.15
N ASP A 386 -11.54 -7.14 26.42
CA ASP A 386 -12.88 -7.73 26.50
C ASP A 386 -13.61 -7.38 27.80
N ILE A 387 -12.88 -6.97 28.85
CA ILE A 387 -13.46 -6.55 30.13
C ILE A 387 -13.45 -5.04 30.32
N LEU A 388 -12.85 -4.27 29.43
CA LEU A 388 -12.70 -2.81 29.53
C LEU A 388 -14.04 -2.10 29.79
N GLU A 389 -15.08 -2.46 29.00
CA GLU A 389 -16.42 -1.87 29.12
C GLU A 389 -17.01 -2.06 30.53
N ALA A 390 -16.80 -3.23 31.14
CA ALA A 390 -17.33 -3.52 32.48
C ALA A 390 -16.71 -2.66 33.60
N HIS A 391 -15.47 -2.21 33.40
CA HIS A 391 -14.73 -1.44 34.40
C HIS A 391 -14.62 0.05 34.07
N LEU A 392 -15.17 0.50 32.93
CA LEU A 392 -14.96 1.84 32.38
C LEU A 392 -15.25 2.96 33.37
N ARG A 393 -16.40 2.92 34.07
CA ARG A 393 -16.78 3.94 35.05
C ARG A 393 -15.76 4.06 36.18
N ARG A 394 -15.34 2.94 36.74
CA ARG A 394 -14.36 2.93 37.85
C ARG A 394 -12.96 3.36 37.43
N LEU A 395 -12.57 3.03 36.18
CA LEU A 395 -11.33 3.52 35.62
C LEU A 395 -11.36 5.05 35.48
N LEU A 396 -12.48 5.61 35.00
CA LEU A 396 -12.65 7.08 34.91
C LEU A 396 -12.69 7.73 36.32
N ASP A 397 -13.36 7.09 37.28
CA ASP A 397 -13.41 7.58 38.67
C ASP A 397 -12.01 7.62 39.34
N SER A 398 -11.04 6.80 38.87
CA SER A 398 -9.66 6.84 39.35
C SER A 398 -8.83 8.00 38.74
N ALA A 399 -9.44 8.82 37.86
CA ALA A 399 -8.84 9.97 37.20
C ALA A 399 -7.45 9.66 36.56
N PRO A 400 -7.39 8.71 35.61
CA PRO A 400 -6.11 8.28 35.04
C PRO A 400 -5.46 9.40 34.23
N ARG A 401 -4.12 9.49 34.36
CA ARG A 401 -3.29 10.44 33.61
C ARG A 401 -2.64 9.82 32.39
N ALA A 402 -2.71 8.48 32.27
CA ALA A 402 -2.17 7.78 31.12
C ALA A 402 -3.08 6.63 30.65
N LEU A 403 -3.11 6.43 29.34
CA LEU A 403 -3.73 5.29 28.67
C LEU A 403 -2.72 4.64 27.72
N ILE A 404 -2.44 3.37 27.93
CA ILE A 404 -1.63 2.57 27.04
C ILE A 404 -2.51 1.50 26.39
N LEU A 405 -2.50 1.42 25.08
CA LEU A 405 -3.17 0.38 24.30
C LEU A 405 -2.08 -0.54 23.70
N ASP A 406 -1.90 -1.71 24.28
CA ASP A 406 -0.98 -2.70 23.73
C ASP A 406 -1.66 -3.53 22.64
N GLU A 407 -0.93 -3.82 21.55
CA GLU A 407 -1.48 -4.38 20.31
C GLU A 407 -2.70 -3.58 19.84
N SER A 408 -2.51 -2.28 19.64
CA SER A 408 -3.58 -1.31 19.38
C SER A 408 -4.47 -1.64 18.19
N HIS A 409 -4.05 -2.56 17.30
CA HIS A 409 -4.88 -3.09 16.21
C HIS A 409 -6.17 -3.79 16.71
N TYR A 410 -6.27 -4.14 18.01
CA TYR A 410 -7.52 -4.64 18.60
C TYR A 410 -8.66 -3.62 18.57
N VAL A 411 -8.36 -2.33 18.47
CA VAL A 411 -9.37 -1.25 18.37
C VAL A 411 -9.57 -0.70 16.95
N LYS A 412 -9.12 -1.41 15.92
CA LYS A 412 -9.25 -0.97 14.52
C LYS A 412 -10.70 -0.91 14.00
N ASN A 413 -11.61 -1.75 14.52
CA ASN A 413 -13.01 -1.77 14.11
C ASN A 413 -13.85 -0.81 14.97
N PRO A 414 -14.34 0.33 14.42
CA PRO A 414 -15.06 1.34 15.18
C PRO A 414 -16.43 0.86 15.72
N ARG A 415 -16.96 -0.25 15.20
CA ARG A 415 -18.25 -0.82 15.63
C ARG A 415 -18.12 -1.77 16.82
N ALA A 416 -16.92 -2.27 17.09
CA ALA A 416 -16.68 -3.22 18.18
C ALA A 416 -16.85 -2.57 19.57
N GLY A 417 -17.46 -3.28 20.54
CA GLY A 417 -17.65 -2.82 21.92
C GLY A 417 -16.35 -2.37 22.56
N ARG A 418 -15.27 -3.16 22.42
CA ARG A 418 -13.94 -2.81 22.93
C ARG A 418 -13.39 -1.49 22.39
N THR A 419 -13.67 -1.16 21.11
CA THR A 419 -13.23 0.11 20.51
C THR A 419 -14.04 1.28 21.06
N LYS A 420 -15.35 1.10 21.25
CA LYS A 420 -16.21 2.12 21.88
C LYS A 420 -15.78 2.41 23.30
N ALA A 421 -15.51 1.36 24.09
CA ALA A 421 -15.05 1.50 25.46
C ALA A 421 -13.67 2.19 25.53
N ALA A 422 -12.74 1.86 24.63
CA ALA A 422 -11.44 2.53 24.55
C ALA A 422 -11.57 4.02 24.17
N LEU A 423 -12.50 4.36 23.25
CA LEU A 423 -12.80 5.75 22.87
C LEU A 423 -13.42 6.54 24.03
N GLU A 424 -14.32 5.93 24.78
CA GLU A 424 -14.98 6.56 25.94
C GLU A 424 -13.97 6.78 27.08
N LEU A 425 -13.13 5.78 27.38
CA LEU A 425 -12.03 5.95 28.32
C LEU A 425 -11.09 7.10 27.90
N ALA A 426 -10.63 7.08 26.65
CA ALA A 426 -9.76 8.13 26.14
C ALA A 426 -10.42 9.52 26.19
N GLY A 427 -11.75 9.60 25.91
CA GLY A 427 -12.51 10.84 25.96
C GLY A 427 -12.68 11.41 27.37
N GLY A 428 -12.60 10.57 28.41
CA GLY A 428 -12.67 10.99 29.80
C GLY A 428 -11.34 11.36 30.43
N LEU A 429 -10.20 11.16 29.73
CA LEU A 429 -8.89 11.57 30.23
C LEU A 429 -8.67 13.08 30.04
N PRO A 430 -7.82 13.70 30.89
CA PRO A 430 -7.38 15.09 30.70
C PRO A 430 -6.77 15.34 29.32
N ASP A 431 -6.82 16.58 28.88
CA ASP A 431 -6.27 16.95 27.55
C ASP A 431 -4.75 16.77 27.46
N ASP A 432 -4.04 16.89 28.56
CA ASP A 432 -2.60 16.66 28.67
C ASP A 432 -2.23 15.20 28.98
N ALA A 433 -3.20 14.30 29.09
CA ALA A 433 -2.94 12.90 29.41
C ALA A 433 -2.06 12.22 28.35
N LEU A 434 -1.16 11.36 28.85
CA LEU A 434 -0.32 10.52 28.00
C LEU A 434 -1.17 9.40 27.36
N ARG A 435 -1.10 9.25 26.02
CA ARG A 435 -1.80 8.19 25.31
C ARG A 435 -0.85 7.49 24.35
N LEU A 436 -0.55 6.24 24.64
CA LEU A 436 0.37 5.44 23.85
C LEU A 436 -0.37 4.28 23.18
N ALA A 437 -0.16 4.10 21.90
CA ALA A 437 -0.65 2.95 21.15
C ALA A 437 0.55 2.11 20.69
N LEU A 438 0.69 0.90 21.25
CA LEU A 438 1.79 0.01 20.93
C LEU A 438 1.32 -0.98 19.87
N THR A 439 2.14 -1.18 18.84
CA THR A 439 1.89 -2.20 17.82
C THR A 439 3.19 -2.64 17.17
N GLY A 440 3.35 -3.92 16.92
CA GLY A 440 4.50 -4.47 16.18
C GLY A 440 4.20 -4.68 14.71
N THR A 441 2.92 -4.62 14.33
CA THR A 441 2.50 -4.76 12.95
C THR A 441 2.43 -3.40 12.26
N PRO A 442 2.93 -3.28 11.03
CA PRO A 442 2.79 -2.05 10.27
C PRO A 442 1.30 -1.69 10.11
N ILE A 443 0.98 -0.44 10.40
CA ILE A 443 -0.41 0.06 10.45
C ILE A 443 -1.01 0.28 9.04
N LEU A 444 -0.36 -0.13 7.97
CA LEU A 444 -0.32 0.57 6.70
C LEU A 444 -1.17 0.05 5.56
N ASN A 445 -1.93 -1.00 5.74
CA ASN A 445 -2.62 -1.56 4.58
C ASN A 445 -3.98 -0.97 4.28
N ARG A 446 -4.57 -0.33 5.26
CA ARG A 446 -5.85 0.35 5.10
C ARG A 446 -5.87 1.59 5.99
N PRO A 447 -5.81 2.79 5.42
CA PRO A 447 -5.98 4.02 6.18
C PRO A 447 -7.24 4.00 7.07
N ASP A 448 -8.28 3.27 6.65
CA ASP A 448 -9.50 3.08 7.43
C ASP A 448 -9.27 2.43 8.82
N GLU A 449 -8.30 1.52 8.93
CA GLU A 449 -7.97 0.85 10.20
C GLU A 449 -7.27 1.78 11.21
N LEU A 450 -6.60 2.84 10.71
CA LEU A 450 -5.99 3.88 11.52
C LEU A 450 -7.01 4.83 12.17
N ILE A 451 -8.15 5.05 11.51
CA ILE A 451 -9.13 6.06 11.92
C ILE A 451 -9.55 5.87 13.39
N ALA A 452 -9.87 4.65 13.78
CA ALA A 452 -10.31 4.38 15.15
C ALA A 452 -9.16 4.55 16.15
N GLN A 453 -7.95 4.10 15.82
CA GLN A 453 -6.77 4.23 16.65
C GLN A 453 -6.34 5.70 16.82
N LEU A 454 -6.33 6.49 15.74
CA LEU A 454 -6.07 7.93 15.76
C LEU A 454 -7.12 8.69 16.59
N ARG A 455 -8.39 8.24 16.59
CA ARG A 455 -9.43 8.81 17.46
C ARG A 455 -9.13 8.55 18.93
N VAL A 456 -8.72 7.33 19.30
CA VAL A 456 -8.37 7.02 20.70
C VAL A 456 -7.17 7.85 21.14
N LEU A 457 -6.16 8.00 20.29
CA LEU A 457 -5.02 8.89 20.54
C LEU A 457 -5.43 10.38 20.59
N GLY A 458 -6.57 10.75 19.99
CA GLY A 458 -6.98 12.14 19.85
C GLY A 458 -6.24 12.91 18.77
N ARG A 459 -5.68 12.20 17.76
CA ARG A 459 -4.85 12.75 16.69
C ARG A 459 -5.52 12.78 15.31
N LEU A 460 -6.75 12.28 15.21
CA LEU A 460 -7.43 12.23 13.90
C LEU A 460 -7.64 13.62 13.27
N ARG A 461 -7.79 14.66 14.10
CA ARG A 461 -8.07 16.02 13.61
C ARG A 461 -6.92 16.60 12.78
N GLU A 462 -5.67 16.23 13.07
CA GLU A 462 -4.49 16.64 12.29
C GLU A 462 -4.51 16.06 10.86
N PHE A 463 -5.26 14.99 10.64
CA PHE A 463 -5.46 14.40 9.32
C PHE A 463 -6.82 14.79 8.69
N GLY A 464 -7.56 15.68 9.34
CA GLY A 464 -8.91 16.08 8.95
C GLY A 464 -9.98 15.09 9.44
N SER A 465 -10.90 14.68 8.57
CA SER A 465 -11.90 13.65 8.89
C SER A 465 -11.38 12.25 8.54
N GLY A 466 -11.99 11.20 9.14
CA GLY A 466 -11.65 9.84 8.76
C GLY A 466 -11.90 9.53 7.27
N ALA A 467 -12.94 10.12 6.69
CA ALA A 467 -13.21 9.98 5.26
C ALA A 467 -12.14 10.70 4.40
N ARG A 468 -11.63 11.83 4.87
CA ARG A 468 -10.54 12.56 4.21
C ARG A 468 -9.24 11.75 4.26
N LEU A 469 -8.86 11.25 5.44
CA LEU A 469 -7.69 10.37 5.61
C LEU A 469 -7.75 9.16 4.65
N ALA A 470 -8.89 8.45 4.65
CA ALA A 470 -9.07 7.28 3.81
C ALA A 470 -8.98 7.59 2.31
N ARG A 471 -9.48 8.75 1.84
CA ARG A 471 -9.38 9.17 0.44
C ARG A 471 -7.95 9.58 0.07
N ARG A 472 -7.33 10.46 0.90
CA ARG A 472 -6.00 11.04 0.68
C ARG A 472 -4.91 9.98 0.50
N PHE A 473 -5.02 8.82 1.19
CA PHE A 473 -4.02 7.76 1.19
C PHE A 473 -4.52 6.41 0.62
N ARG A 474 -5.52 6.45 -0.26
CA ARG A 474 -6.05 5.24 -0.90
C ARG A 474 -5.27 4.81 -2.13
N ALA A 475 -4.59 5.73 -2.79
CA ALA A 475 -3.86 5.45 -4.03
C ALA A 475 -2.69 4.49 -3.75
N ALA A 476 -2.42 3.59 -4.71
CA ALA A 476 -1.23 2.77 -4.64
C ALA A 476 0.03 3.66 -4.69
N GLY A 477 0.99 3.40 -3.80
CA GLY A 477 2.22 4.20 -3.69
C GLY A 477 2.14 5.39 -2.73
N SER A 478 0.98 5.63 -2.06
CA SER A 478 0.85 6.69 -1.04
C SER A 478 1.41 6.31 0.34
N ASP A 479 2.00 5.13 0.48
CA ASP A 479 2.45 4.61 1.77
C ASP A 479 3.55 5.48 2.39
N ASP A 480 4.56 5.87 1.62
CA ASP A 480 5.68 6.71 2.10
C ASP A 480 5.18 8.08 2.57
N ARG A 481 4.24 8.67 1.83
CA ARG A 481 3.59 9.93 2.20
C ARG A 481 2.75 9.77 3.48
N LEU A 482 2.00 8.69 3.61
CA LEU A 482 1.26 8.39 4.85
C LEU A 482 2.22 8.23 6.03
N HIS A 483 3.33 7.51 5.85
CA HIS A 483 4.36 7.32 6.86
C HIS A 483 4.98 8.64 7.31
N TRP A 484 5.36 9.48 6.35
CA TRP A 484 5.92 10.79 6.67
C TRP A 484 4.95 11.63 7.50
N ASN A 485 3.68 11.72 7.06
CA ASN A 485 2.63 12.45 7.76
C ASN A 485 2.37 11.89 9.17
N LEU A 486 2.37 10.56 9.33
CA LEU A 486 2.23 9.94 10.65
C LEU A 486 3.41 10.27 11.56
N ARG A 487 4.66 10.21 11.06
CA ARG A 487 5.88 10.55 11.81
C ARG A 487 5.91 12.02 12.22
N ALA A 488 5.47 12.91 11.36
CA ALA A 488 5.33 14.32 11.65
C ALA A 488 4.35 14.60 12.80
N VAL A 489 3.36 13.74 12.99
CA VAL A 489 2.30 13.93 13.99
C VAL A 489 2.47 13.05 15.21
N CYS A 490 2.53 11.73 15.06
CA CYS A 490 2.36 10.81 16.20
C CYS A 490 2.85 9.37 15.94
N TYR A 491 3.96 9.16 15.28
CA TYR A 491 4.38 7.80 14.92
C TYR A 491 5.88 7.62 14.98
N VAL A 492 6.35 6.66 15.77
CA VAL A 492 7.75 6.21 15.77
C VAL A 492 7.81 4.73 15.43
N ARG A 493 8.67 4.38 14.48
CA ARG A 493 8.89 2.99 14.05
C ARG A 493 10.34 2.79 13.64
N ARG A 494 10.95 1.76 14.21
CA ARG A 494 12.29 1.27 13.88
C ARG A 494 12.22 -0.24 13.66
N THR A 495 13.10 -0.73 12.79
CA THR A 495 13.27 -2.17 12.54
C THR A 495 14.49 -2.71 13.31
N LYS A 496 14.51 -4.01 13.58
CA LYS A 496 15.68 -4.67 14.20
C LYS A 496 16.94 -4.43 13.40
N ARG A 497 16.84 -4.47 12.07
CA ARG A 497 17.97 -4.23 11.18
C ARG A 497 18.59 -2.84 11.34
N GLN A 498 17.77 -1.83 11.61
CA GLN A 498 18.24 -0.45 11.83
C GLN A 498 18.94 -0.26 13.17
N VAL A 499 18.37 -0.81 14.25
CA VAL A 499 18.77 -0.47 15.63
C VAL A 499 19.50 -1.57 16.38
N LEU A 500 19.53 -2.80 15.86
CA LEU A 500 20.21 -3.96 16.44
C LEU A 500 21.03 -4.71 15.36
N PRO A 501 22.02 -4.07 14.72
CA PRO A 501 22.81 -4.70 13.68
C PRO A 501 23.60 -5.91 14.18
N GLN A 502 23.84 -6.02 15.49
CA GLN A 502 24.49 -7.13 16.16
C GLN A 502 23.57 -8.34 16.40
N LEU A 503 22.24 -8.20 16.22
CA LEU A 503 21.32 -9.32 16.39
C LEU A 503 21.65 -10.41 15.37
N PRO A 504 21.85 -11.67 15.78
CA PRO A 504 22.16 -12.75 14.87
C PRO A 504 21.12 -12.89 13.74
N SER A 505 21.56 -13.39 12.60
CA SER A 505 20.66 -13.52 11.43
C SER A 505 19.51 -14.48 11.67
N LYS A 506 18.40 -14.23 10.99
CA LYS A 506 17.24 -15.14 10.93
C LYS A 506 17.17 -15.74 9.52
N ARG A 507 17.05 -17.05 9.44
CA ARG A 507 16.86 -17.77 8.17
C ARG A 507 15.67 -18.72 8.25
N GLN A 508 15.15 -19.09 7.08
CA GLN A 508 14.03 -19.99 6.92
C GLN A 508 14.46 -21.13 6.01
N ASP A 509 14.30 -22.35 6.49
CA ASP A 509 14.62 -23.57 5.76
C ASP A 509 13.38 -24.46 5.64
N THR A 510 13.27 -25.19 4.53
CA THR A 510 12.15 -26.12 4.30
C THR A 510 12.61 -27.55 4.46
N VAL A 511 11.85 -28.32 5.24
CA VAL A 511 12.04 -29.74 5.43
C VAL A 511 10.92 -30.50 4.68
N PRO A 512 11.22 -31.25 3.63
CA PRO A 512 10.22 -32.04 2.95
C PRO A 512 9.80 -33.23 3.82
N VAL A 513 8.49 -33.38 4.04
CA VAL A 513 7.91 -34.42 4.91
C VAL A 513 6.91 -35.24 4.12
N LEU A 514 7.10 -36.56 4.08
CA LEU A 514 6.22 -37.47 3.37
C LEU A 514 4.90 -37.72 4.11
N LEU A 515 3.82 -37.82 3.35
CA LEU A 515 2.52 -38.17 3.89
C LEU A 515 2.37 -39.68 4.10
N SER A 516 1.95 -40.09 5.28
CA SER A 516 1.55 -41.50 5.56
C SER A 516 0.18 -41.85 5.02
N ASN A 517 -0.65 -40.88 4.69
CA ASN A 517 -2.02 -40.98 4.16
C ASN A 517 -2.13 -40.36 2.76
N GLU A 518 -1.11 -40.49 1.92
CA GLU A 518 -1.06 -39.81 0.60
C GLU A 518 -2.28 -40.15 -0.27
N HIS A 519 -2.74 -41.38 -0.27
CA HIS A 519 -3.90 -41.81 -1.05
C HIS A 519 -5.18 -41.05 -0.64
N ASP A 520 -5.45 -40.99 0.67
CA ASP A 520 -6.64 -40.32 1.20
C ASP A 520 -6.58 -38.81 0.97
N TYR A 521 -5.36 -38.23 1.10
CA TYR A 521 -5.15 -36.86 0.80
C TYR A 521 -5.45 -36.54 -0.67
N ARG A 522 -4.96 -37.35 -1.62
CA ARG A 522 -5.22 -37.19 -3.06
C ARG A 522 -6.68 -37.24 -3.42
N LEU A 523 -7.40 -38.17 -2.87
CA LEU A 523 -8.85 -38.27 -3.07
C LEU A 523 -9.57 -37.02 -2.56
N ALA A 524 -9.21 -36.53 -1.38
CA ALA A 524 -9.79 -35.32 -0.82
C ALA A 524 -9.42 -34.06 -1.63
N GLU A 525 -8.20 -33.97 -2.15
CA GLU A 525 -7.76 -32.88 -3.01
C GLU A 525 -8.54 -32.87 -4.34
N GLU A 526 -8.71 -34.03 -4.98
CA GLU A 526 -9.51 -34.15 -6.22
C GLU A 526 -10.97 -33.75 -6.00
N ASP A 527 -11.57 -34.15 -4.89
CA ASP A 527 -12.92 -33.74 -4.51
C ASP A 527 -13.04 -32.20 -4.34
N VAL A 528 -12.08 -31.59 -3.68
CA VAL A 528 -12.04 -30.15 -3.51
C VAL A 528 -11.86 -29.42 -4.86
N ILE A 529 -10.94 -29.89 -5.71
CA ILE A 529 -10.72 -29.35 -7.05
C ILE A 529 -11.97 -29.47 -7.91
N ALA A 530 -12.60 -30.67 -7.95
CA ALA A 530 -13.81 -30.87 -8.69
C ALA A 530 -14.93 -29.91 -8.27
N TRP A 531 -15.13 -29.78 -6.97
CA TRP A 531 -16.11 -28.84 -6.43
C TRP A 531 -15.78 -27.38 -6.78
N LEU A 532 -14.52 -26.97 -6.63
CA LEU A 532 -14.08 -25.59 -6.97
C LEU A 532 -14.32 -25.27 -8.45
N GLN A 533 -14.17 -26.24 -9.34
CA GLN A 533 -14.41 -26.07 -10.79
C GLN A 533 -15.90 -25.86 -11.12
N THR A 534 -16.83 -26.29 -10.26
CA THR A 534 -18.27 -26.03 -10.42
C THR A 534 -18.68 -24.60 -10.06
N LEU A 535 -17.84 -23.86 -9.32
CA LEU A 535 -18.14 -22.50 -8.88
C LEU A 535 -17.89 -21.48 -9.98
N PRO A 536 -18.59 -20.32 -9.97
CA PRO A 536 -18.27 -19.18 -10.84
C PRO A 536 -16.82 -18.72 -10.69
N LEU A 537 -16.23 -18.19 -11.77
CA LEU A 537 -14.88 -17.65 -11.72
C LEU A 537 -14.76 -16.40 -10.83
N ASP A 538 -15.82 -15.60 -10.81
CA ASP A 538 -15.90 -14.40 -10.00
C ASP A 538 -17.13 -14.47 -9.08
N LEU A 539 -16.89 -14.62 -7.78
CA LEU A 539 -17.95 -14.61 -6.76
C LEU A 539 -18.53 -13.21 -6.54
N GLY A 540 -17.84 -12.17 -6.98
CA GLY A 540 -18.31 -10.78 -6.87
C GLY A 540 -19.54 -10.49 -7.75
N THR A 541 -19.84 -11.32 -8.73
CA THR A 541 -21.05 -11.23 -9.58
C THR A 541 -22.31 -11.81 -8.93
N LEU A 542 -22.17 -12.47 -7.78
CA LEU A 542 -23.27 -13.12 -7.07
C LEU A 542 -23.86 -12.20 -5.99
N ASP A 543 -25.08 -12.54 -5.56
CA ASP A 543 -25.65 -11.93 -4.35
C ASP A 543 -24.68 -12.04 -3.17
N ALA A 544 -24.53 -10.98 -2.39
CA ALA A 544 -23.55 -10.88 -1.31
C ALA A 544 -23.66 -12.01 -0.26
N LYS A 545 -24.89 -12.48 0.03
CA LYS A 545 -25.09 -13.58 0.98
C LYS A 545 -24.64 -14.92 0.41
N ILE A 546 -24.91 -15.15 -0.88
CA ILE A 546 -24.49 -16.37 -1.59
C ILE A 546 -22.97 -16.38 -1.71
N ALA A 547 -22.36 -15.27 -2.10
CA ALA A 547 -20.92 -15.13 -2.17
C ALA A 547 -20.23 -15.38 -0.81
N ALA A 548 -20.79 -14.85 0.28
CA ALA A 548 -20.27 -15.08 1.63
C ALA A 548 -20.39 -16.54 2.06
N ALA A 549 -21.51 -17.21 1.75
CA ALA A 549 -21.71 -18.64 2.06
C ALA A 549 -20.72 -19.51 1.30
N LEU A 550 -20.50 -19.25 0.01
CA LEU A 550 -19.54 -20.01 -0.81
C LEU A 550 -18.09 -19.80 -0.33
N ARG A 551 -17.70 -18.59 0.06
CA ARG A 551 -16.39 -18.33 0.65
C ARG A 551 -16.20 -19.08 1.96
N ALA A 552 -17.21 -19.11 2.82
CA ALA A 552 -17.17 -19.89 4.06
C ALA A 552 -16.99 -21.38 3.78
N GLU A 553 -17.69 -21.95 2.79
CA GLU A 553 -17.54 -23.35 2.39
C GLU A 553 -16.15 -23.63 1.79
N GLN A 554 -15.61 -22.73 0.96
CA GLN A 554 -14.24 -22.82 0.45
C GLN A 554 -13.25 -22.95 1.61
N LEU A 555 -13.34 -22.07 2.60
CA LEU A 555 -12.45 -22.07 3.76
C LEU A 555 -12.57 -23.38 4.57
N VAL A 556 -13.77 -23.90 4.77
CA VAL A 556 -13.99 -25.19 5.47
C VAL A 556 -13.32 -26.34 4.72
N ARG A 557 -13.51 -26.43 3.41
CA ARG A 557 -12.92 -27.51 2.58
C ARG A 557 -11.39 -27.43 2.56
N LEU A 558 -10.83 -26.22 2.43
CA LEU A 558 -9.39 -26.01 2.48
C LEU A 558 -8.81 -26.35 3.85
N ASN A 559 -9.49 -25.99 4.94
CA ASN A 559 -9.05 -26.36 6.29
C ASN A 559 -9.09 -27.88 6.53
N ASN A 560 -10.08 -28.59 6.00
CA ASN A 560 -10.12 -30.05 6.04
C ASN A 560 -8.93 -30.65 5.28
N LEU A 561 -8.57 -30.11 4.12
CA LEU A 561 -7.43 -30.56 3.34
C LEU A 561 -6.11 -30.33 4.08
N ARG A 562 -5.95 -29.16 4.73
CA ARG A 562 -4.81 -28.86 5.59
C ARG A 562 -4.71 -29.84 6.77
N GLN A 563 -5.84 -30.15 7.41
CA GLN A 563 -5.88 -31.10 8.51
C GLN A 563 -5.44 -32.51 8.08
N LEU A 564 -5.88 -32.96 6.90
CA LEU A 564 -5.42 -34.25 6.33
C LEU A 564 -3.92 -34.24 6.04
N ALA A 565 -3.39 -33.17 5.48
CA ALA A 565 -1.95 -33.01 5.26
C ALA A 565 -1.18 -33.06 6.59
N ALA A 566 -1.65 -32.35 7.62
CA ALA A 566 -1.03 -32.33 8.95
C ALA A 566 -1.03 -33.71 9.60
N GLN A 567 -2.15 -34.45 9.53
CA GLN A 567 -2.24 -35.82 10.02
C GLN A 567 -1.28 -36.76 9.28
N GLY A 568 -1.21 -36.64 7.95
CA GLY A 568 -0.32 -37.46 7.14
C GLY A 568 1.17 -37.20 7.41
N LYS A 569 1.55 -35.95 7.69
CA LYS A 569 2.92 -35.57 8.04
C LYS A 569 3.35 -36.05 9.43
N LEU A 570 2.41 -36.24 10.34
CA LEU A 570 2.69 -36.38 11.75
C LEU A 570 3.74 -37.48 12.06
N PRO A 571 3.68 -38.72 11.52
CA PRO A 571 4.69 -39.74 11.82
C PRO A 571 6.13 -39.30 11.46
N THR A 572 6.30 -38.75 10.25
CA THR A 572 7.61 -38.29 9.79
C THR A 572 8.09 -37.05 10.54
N ALA A 573 7.17 -36.14 10.89
CA ALA A 573 7.47 -34.96 11.68
C ALA A 573 7.90 -35.32 13.12
N LEU A 574 7.26 -36.32 13.73
CA LEU A 574 7.66 -36.81 15.07
C LEU A 574 9.04 -37.47 15.04
N ALA A 575 9.38 -38.20 13.97
CA ALA A 575 10.72 -38.73 13.77
C ALA A 575 11.76 -37.62 13.62
N TRP A 576 11.48 -36.60 12.79
CA TRP A 576 12.34 -35.45 12.60
C TRP A 576 12.58 -34.66 13.92
N ILE A 577 11.52 -34.48 14.72
CA ILE A 577 11.64 -33.83 16.03
C ILE A 577 12.55 -34.67 16.95
N ALA A 578 12.38 -36.01 16.96
CA ALA A 578 13.21 -36.90 17.79
C ALA A 578 14.70 -36.79 17.36
N ASP A 579 14.98 -36.89 16.06
CA ASP A 579 16.33 -36.76 15.52
C ASP A 579 16.94 -35.36 15.83
N PHE A 580 16.12 -34.31 15.73
CA PHE A 580 16.57 -32.97 16.07
C PHE A 580 16.98 -32.84 17.56
N LEU A 581 16.17 -33.38 18.47
CA LEU A 581 16.44 -33.33 19.90
C LEU A 581 17.70 -34.09 20.32
N GLU A 582 18.19 -35.04 19.50
CA GLU A 582 19.49 -35.69 19.71
C GLU A 582 20.67 -34.73 19.59
N SER A 583 20.49 -33.57 18.90
CA SER A 583 21.51 -32.52 18.87
C SER A 583 21.73 -31.83 20.23
N GLY A 584 20.80 -31.99 21.17
CA GLY A 584 20.80 -31.30 22.45
C GLY A 584 20.41 -29.85 22.40
N GLU A 585 20.01 -29.33 21.23
CA GLU A 585 19.53 -27.95 21.04
C GLU A 585 18.04 -27.82 21.39
N PRO A 586 17.63 -26.72 22.07
CA PRO A 586 16.24 -26.45 22.35
C PRO A 586 15.43 -26.19 21.07
N LEU A 587 14.23 -26.79 20.98
CA LEU A 587 13.33 -26.65 19.85
C LEU A 587 11.97 -26.10 20.28
N VAL A 588 11.49 -25.09 19.55
CA VAL A 588 10.10 -24.62 19.64
C VAL A 588 9.31 -25.18 18.49
N VAL A 589 8.19 -25.85 18.76
CA VAL A 589 7.34 -26.44 17.71
C VAL A 589 5.98 -25.77 17.71
N PHE A 590 5.57 -25.24 16.56
CA PHE A 590 4.24 -24.67 16.35
C PHE A 590 3.33 -25.60 15.54
N ALA A 591 2.13 -25.83 16.06
CA ALA A 591 1.06 -26.54 15.36
C ALA A 591 -0.30 -25.88 15.61
N GLU A 592 -1.22 -25.95 14.66
CA GLU A 592 -2.54 -25.30 14.75
C GLU A 592 -3.61 -26.26 15.30
N HIS A 593 -3.71 -27.49 14.74
CA HIS A 593 -4.75 -28.42 15.12
C HIS A 593 -4.47 -29.12 16.46
N ILE A 594 -5.47 -29.12 17.34
CA ILE A 594 -5.39 -29.69 18.69
C ILE A 594 -4.93 -31.17 18.69
N ALA A 595 -5.38 -31.96 17.70
CA ALA A 595 -5.00 -33.36 17.58
C ALA A 595 -3.49 -33.53 17.33
N ILE A 596 -2.91 -32.66 16.51
CA ILE A 596 -1.47 -32.67 16.22
C ILE A 596 -0.68 -32.27 17.46
N GLN A 597 -1.09 -31.17 18.14
CA GLN A 597 -0.47 -30.70 19.39
C GLN A 597 -0.46 -31.81 20.44
N LYS A 598 -1.59 -32.49 20.66
CA LYS A 598 -1.70 -33.60 21.63
C LYS A 598 -0.78 -34.74 21.27
N ALA A 599 -0.74 -35.15 20.00
CA ALA A 599 0.10 -36.25 19.56
C ALA A 599 1.60 -35.97 19.77
N ILE A 600 2.03 -34.72 19.60
CA ILE A 600 3.41 -34.32 19.87
C ILE A 600 3.70 -34.40 21.39
N VAL A 601 2.81 -33.84 22.23
CA VAL A 601 2.98 -33.88 23.71
C VAL A 601 2.95 -35.31 24.21
N GLU A 602 2.06 -36.18 23.70
CA GLU A 602 2.01 -37.59 24.06
C GLU A 602 3.30 -38.35 23.67
N ARG A 603 3.89 -38.01 22.52
CA ARG A 603 5.16 -38.63 22.07
C ARG A 603 6.37 -38.13 22.88
N PHE A 604 6.34 -36.88 23.35
CA PHE A 604 7.39 -36.23 24.11
C PHE A 604 6.87 -35.70 25.45
N PRO A 605 6.62 -36.60 26.45
CA PRO A 605 5.96 -36.21 27.71
C PRO A 605 6.78 -35.24 28.57
N GLU A 606 8.10 -35.17 28.38
CA GLU A 606 8.97 -34.21 29.05
C GLU A 606 8.91 -32.78 28.45
N SER A 607 8.15 -32.60 27.36
CA SER A 607 8.05 -31.29 26.73
C SER A 607 7.20 -30.31 27.54
N ALA A 608 7.60 -29.03 27.52
CA ALA A 608 6.71 -27.96 27.92
C ALA A 608 5.64 -27.73 26.83
N HIS A 609 4.50 -27.16 27.19
CA HIS A 609 3.49 -26.85 26.20
C HIS A 609 2.69 -25.59 26.52
N ILE A 610 2.21 -24.92 25.45
CA ILE A 610 1.36 -23.73 25.49
C ILE A 610 0.21 -23.93 24.50
N LEU A 611 -0.86 -24.53 24.98
CA LEU A 611 -2.03 -24.94 24.18
C LEU A 611 -3.22 -24.00 24.42
N GLY A 612 -4.23 -24.12 23.56
CA GLY A 612 -5.43 -23.29 23.65
C GLY A 612 -6.20 -23.41 24.97
N ALA A 613 -6.21 -24.61 25.57
CA ALA A 613 -6.89 -24.88 26.85
C ALA A 613 -6.13 -24.46 28.11
N ASP A 614 -4.83 -24.11 27.96
CA ASP A 614 -4.00 -23.76 29.12
C ASP A 614 -4.36 -22.41 29.72
N THR A 615 -4.37 -22.31 31.02
CA THR A 615 -4.57 -21.07 31.73
C THR A 615 -3.35 -20.16 31.56
N THR A 616 -3.51 -18.84 31.74
CA THR A 616 -2.42 -17.87 31.62
C THR A 616 -1.26 -18.21 32.57
N HIS A 617 -1.54 -18.62 33.79
CA HIS A 617 -0.52 -19.08 34.77
C HIS A 617 0.19 -20.36 34.32
N SER A 618 -0.53 -21.31 33.74
CA SER A 618 0.08 -22.56 33.24
C SER A 618 1.04 -22.26 32.10
N ARG A 619 0.64 -21.40 31.17
CA ARG A 619 1.46 -20.96 30.03
C ARG A 619 2.73 -20.27 30.51
N GLN A 620 2.62 -19.36 31.49
CA GLN A 620 3.77 -18.67 32.03
C GLN A 620 4.75 -19.65 32.70
N ARG A 621 4.24 -20.61 33.48
CA ARG A 621 5.11 -21.65 34.08
C ARG A 621 5.81 -22.50 33.00
N ALA A 622 5.15 -22.81 31.91
CA ALA A 622 5.75 -23.54 30.79
C ALA A 622 6.89 -22.73 30.15
N VAL A 623 6.68 -21.43 29.91
CA VAL A 623 7.73 -20.53 29.43
C VAL A 623 8.90 -20.47 30.38
N ASP A 624 8.64 -20.23 31.68
CA ASP A 624 9.68 -20.12 32.71
C ASP A 624 10.48 -21.43 32.85
N ALA A 625 9.80 -22.57 32.76
CA ALA A 625 10.46 -23.87 32.76
C ALA A 625 11.35 -24.07 31.54
N PHE A 626 10.84 -23.72 30.34
CA PHE A 626 11.59 -23.86 29.10
C PHE A 626 12.82 -22.92 29.03
N GLN A 627 12.73 -21.72 29.59
CA GLN A 627 13.81 -20.72 29.58
C GLN A 627 14.99 -21.08 30.53
N ARG A 628 14.84 -22.03 31.47
CA ARG A 628 15.96 -22.46 32.30
C ARG A 628 16.95 -23.30 31.49
N GLU A 629 18.24 -23.21 31.80
CA GLU A 629 19.30 -24.00 31.17
C GLU A 629 19.04 -25.52 31.26
N ASP A 630 18.57 -25.98 32.42
CA ASP A 630 18.19 -27.37 32.69
C ASP A 630 16.75 -27.71 32.33
N GLY A 631 16.05 -26.81 31.66
CA GLY A 631 14.63 -26.96 31.28
C GLY A 631 14.43 -27.93 30.13
N PRO A 632 13.12 -28.23 29.82
CA PRO A 632 12.77 -29.08 28.71
C PRO A 632 13.42 -28.64 27.39
N GLN A 633 13.88 -29.60 26.57
CA GLN A 633 14.47 -29.31 25.28
C GLN A 633 13.41 -29.01 24.18
N LEU A 634 12.16 -29.37 24.44
CA LEU A 634 11.04 -29.14 23.53
C LEU A 634 9.95 -28.33 24.21
N ILE A 635 9.45 -27.34 23.49
CA ILE A 635 8.19 -26.67 23.84
C ILE A 635 7.23 -26.70 22.64
N VAL A 636 5.99 -27.16 22.89
CA VAL A 636 4.91 -27.27 21.88
C VAL A 636 3.95 -26.10 22.06
N CYS A 637 3.79 -25.29 21.01
CA CYS A 637 2.98 -24.08 21.03
C CYS A 637 1.86 -24.15 20.00
N SER A 638 0.65 -23.70 20.35
CA SER A 638 -0.35 -23.39 19.33
C SER A 638 0.02 -22.12 18.58
N MET A 639 -0.32 -22.02 17.28
CA MET A 639 -0.05 -20.80 16.48
C MET A 639 -0.68 -19.54 17.11
N ARG A 640 -1.83 -19.69 17.76
CA ARG A 640 -2.47 -18.60 18.52
C ARG A 640 -1.67 -18.17 19.74
N ALA A 641 -0.88 -19.04 20.34
CA ALA A 641 0.00 -18.69 21.43
C ALA A 641 1.18 -17.80 20.99
N ALA A 642 1.59 -17.87 19.73
CA ALA A 642 2.62 -17.02 19.16
C ALA A 642 2.29 -15.52 19.27
N SER A 643 1.00 -15.17 19.19
CA SER A 643 0.53 -13.79 19.37
C SER A 643 0.57 -13.30 20.83
N GLN A 644 0.99 -14.12 21.80
CA GLN A 644 0.80 -13.89 23.24
C GLN A 644 2.01 -13.30 23.98
N GLY A 645 2.95 -12.63 23.28
CA GLY A 645 4.03 -11.89 23.96
C GLY A 645 5.02 -12.72 24.78
N ILE A 646 5.07 -14.05 24.54
CA ILE A 646 6.03 -14.94 25.22
C ILE A 646 7.45 -14.70 24.70
N THR A 647 8.45 -14.99 25.53
CA THR A 647 9.87 -14.92 25.19
C THR A 647 10.46 -16.32 25.20
N LEU A 648 11.10 -16.74 24.12
CA LEU A 648 11.66 -18.09 23.94
C LEU A 648 13.10 -18.02 23.42
N THR A 649 13.90 -17.05 23.91
CA THR A 649 15.26 -16.74 23.45
C THR A 649 16.29 -17.80 23.78
N ARG A 650 16.02 -18.74 24.70
CA ARG A 650 16.87 -19.92 24.90
C ARG A 650 16.99 -20.77 23.65
N ALA A 651 15.91 -20.87 22.86
CA ALA A 651 15.95 -21.60 21.60
C ALA A 651 16.42 -20.70 20.44
N SER A 652 17.21 -21.28 19.57
CA SER A 652 17.56 -20.71 18.26
C SER A 652 16.85 -21.41 17.10
N ASN A 653 16.05 -22.45 17.39
CA ASN A 653 15.36 -23.25 16.40
C ASN A 653 13.86 -23.28 16.65
N VAL A 654 13.08 -22.97 15.61
CA VAL A 654 11.61 -23.05 15.60
C VAL A 654 11.14 -23.89 14.43
N ALA A 655 10.21 -24.81 14.65
CA ALA A 655 9.63 -25.64 13.61
C ALA A 655 8.13 -25.40 13.46
N PHE A 656 7.68 -25.25 12.22
CA PHE A 656 6.25 -25.13 11.86
C PHE A 656 5.78 -26.41 11.19
N LEU A 657 4.94 -27.18 11.90
CA LEU A 657 4.30 -28.36 11.31
C LEU A 657 3.13 -27.98 10.42
N GLU A 658 2.51 -26.86 10.69
CA GLU A 658 1.36 -26.36 9.96
C GLU A 658 1.53 -24.88 9.69
N LEU A 659 1.04 -24.45 8.51
CA LEU A 659 1.07 -23.05 8.11
C LEU A 659 -0.23 -22.35 8.49
N ASP A 660 -0.13 -21.12 8.99
CA ASP A 660 -1.29 -20.24 9.16
C ASP A 660 -1.56 -19.46 7.86
N TRP A 661 -2.81 -19.05 7.65
CA TRP A 661 -3.22 -18.21 6.53
C TRP A 661 -2.59 -16.80 6.55
N THR A 662 -2.10 -16.36 7.71
CA THR A 662 -1.59 -15.03 7.94
C THR A 662 -0.06 -15.04 8.05
N PRO A 663 0.71 -14.49 7.09
CA PRO A 663 2.17 -14.40 7.17
C PRO A 663 2.66 -13.78 8.48
N ALA A 664 2.01 -12.71 8.94
CA ALA A 664 2.37 -12.01 10.16
C ALA A 664 2.38 -12.89 11.42
N ARG A 665 1.59 -13.98 11.46
CA ARG A 665 1.62 -14.93 12.59
C ARG A 665 2.88 -15.77 12.63
N HIS A 666 3.40 -16.15 11.45
CA HIS A 666 4.68 -16.83 11.36
C HIS A 666 5.81 -15.91 11.79
N ASP A 667 5.81 -14.67 11.28
CA ASP A 667 6.81 -13.68 11.64
C ASP A 667 6.77 -13.38 13.15
N GLN A 668 5.58 -13.27 13.74
CA GLN A 668 5.39 -13.12 15.18
C GLN A 668 5.92 -14.33 15.96
N ALA A 669 5.70 -15.55 15.49
CA ALA A 669 6.18 -16.76 16.13
C ALA A 669 7.72 -16.85 16.08
N GLU A 670 8.33 -16.58 14.94
CA GLU A 670 9.78 -16.49 14.77
C GLU A 670 10.39 -15.41 15.68
N ASP A 671 9.72 -14.27 15.81
CA ASP A 671 10.15 -13.15 16.65
C ASP A 671 10.00 -13.39 18.16
N ARG A 672 9.46 -14.53 18.59
CA ARG A 672 9.54 -15.00 19.99
C ARG A 672 10.93 -15.49 20.35
N LEU A 673 11.70 -15.92 19.34
CA LEU A 673 13.10 -16.36 19.47
C LEU A 673 14.04 -15.24 19.03
N HIS A 674 13.76 -14.58 17.89
CA HIS A 674 14.60 -13.55 17.29
C HIS A 674 14.32 -12.15 17.88
N ARG A 675 14.84 -11.89 19.06
CA ARG A 675 14.64 -10.65 19.82
C ARG A 675 15.84 -10.34 20.72
N ILE A 676 15.82 -9.19 21.39
CA ILE A 676 16.84 -8.82 22.38
C ILE A 676 17.10 -9.97 23.35
N GLY A 677 18.38 -10.32 23.51
CA GLY A 677 18.83 -11.46 24.31
C GLY A 677 19.04 -12.76 23.53
N GLN A 678 18.83 -12.77 22.21
CA GLN A 678 19.20 -13.89 21.36
C GLN A 678 20.68 -13.79 20.94
N GLU A 679 21.45 -14.83 21.25
CA GLU A 679 22.90 -14.88 20.98
C GLU A 679 23.26 -15.74 19.75
N SER A 680 22.31 -16.56 19.29
CA SER A 680 22.49 -17.49 18.17
C SER A 680 21.65 -17.14 16.95
N ALA A 681 22.10 -17.51 15.75
CA ALA A 681 21.31 -17.37 14.55
C ALA A 681 20.00 -18.18 14.65
N VAL A 682 18.87 -17.53 14.39
CA VAL A 682 17.57 -18.20 14.48
C VAL A 682 17.25 -18.91 13.17
N THR A 683 16.95 -20.21 13.24
CA THR A 683 16.49 -21.00 12.11
C THR A 683 15.02 -21.39 12.26
N ALA A 684 14.21 -21.02 11.28
CA ALA A 684 12.82 -21.44 11.18
C ALA A 684 12.67 -22.58 10.16
N TRP A 685 12.26 -23.75 10.66
CA TRP A 685 12.10 -24.97 9.90
C TRP A 685 10.64 -25.15 9.48
N TYR A 686 10.36 -25.13 8.19
CA TYR A 686 9.02 -25.33 7.65
C TYR A 686 8.87 -26.77 7.17
N LEU A 687 8.12 -27.61 7.92
CA LEU A 687 7.88 -29.01 7.60
C LEU A 687 6.73 -29.11 6.61
N LEU A 688 7.04 -29.24 5.33
CA LEU A 688 6.07 -29.17 4.25
C LEU A 688 5.92 -30.52 3.54
N ALA A 689 4.68 -30.91 3.26
CA ALA A 689 4.43 -32.05 2.40
C ALA A 689 4.49 -31.62 0.92
N PRO A 690 5.42 -32.18 0.12
CA PRO A 690 5.54 -31.85 -1.29
C PRO A 690 4.28 -32.17 -2.08
N ASN A 691 3.98 -31.38 -3.09
CA ASN A 691 2.81 -31.51 -3.97
C ASN A 691 1.44 -31.49 -3.21
N THR A 692 1.35 -30.79 -2.10
CA THR A 692 0.11 -30.61 -1.34
C THR A 692 -0.28 -29.13 -1.20
N ILE A 693 -1.36 -28.88 -0.47
CA ILE A 693 -1.77 -27.52 -0.09
C ILE A 693 -0.69 -26.79 0.70
N ASP A 694 0.17 -27.51 1.45
CA ASP A 694 1.25 -26.91 2.21
C ASP A 694 2.25 -26.19 1.31
N GLU A 695 2.65 -26.82 0.22
CA GLU A 695 3.60 -26.25 -0.74
C GLU A 695 3.00 -25.01 -1.41
N THR A 696 1.76 -25.08 -1.87
CA THR A 696 1.04 -23.94 -2.43
C THR A 696 0.98 -22.77 -1.45
N MET A 697 0.64 -23.05 -0.19
CA MET A 697 0.59 -22.03 0.85
C MET A 697 1.97 -21.42 1.12
N ALA A 698 3.01 -22.25 1.22
CA ALA A 698 4.39 -21.78 1.47
C ALA A 698 4.89 -20.89 0.34
N GLU A 699 4.67 -21.26 -0.93
CA GLU A 699 5.03 -20.44 -2.08
C GLU A 699 4.31 -19.09 -2.09
N LEU A 700 3.00 -19.09 -1.80
CA LEU A 700 2.21 -17.86 -1.74
C LEU A 700 2.63 -16.97 -0.57
N LEU A 701 2.98 -17.55 0.57
CA LEU A 701 3.52 -16.83 1.73
C LEU A 701 4.88 -16.21 1.39
N GLN A 702 5.78 -16.95 0.72
CA GLN A 702 7.09 -16.44 0.30
C GLN A 702 6.97 -15.32 -0.76
N ARG A 703 6.12 -15.48 -1.77
CA ARG A 703 5.83 -14.43 -2.77
C ARG A 703 5.31 -13.15 -2.12
N LYS A 704 4.47 -13.28 -1.10
CA LYS A 704 3.98 -12.12 -0.34
C LYS A 704 5.09 -11.48 0.47
N ARG A 705 5.96 -12.25 1.13
CA ARG A 705 7.12 -11.72 1.86
C ARG A 705 8.07 -10.96 0.93
N SER A 706 8.42 -11.53 -0.23
CA SER A 706 9.30 -10.86 -1.19
C SER A 706 8.70 -9.58 -1.79
N LEU A 707 7.38 -9.50 -1.93
CA LEU A 707 6.69 -8.27 -2.31
C LEU A 707 6.68 -7.24 -1.18
N ILE A 708 6.63 -7.70 0.08
CA ILE A 708 6.71 -6.86 1.27
C ILE A 708 8.12 -6.28 1.44
N ASP A 709 9.15 -7.10 1.22
CA ASP A 709 10.56 -6.68 1.27
C ASP A 709 10.94 -5.73 0.12
N ALA A 710 10.25 -5.84 -1.03
CA ALA A 710 10.47 -5.00 -2.21
C ALA A 710 9.68 -3.68 -2.18
N VAL A 711 8.58 -3.63 -1.43
CA VAL A 711 7.72 -2.46 -1.22
C VAL A 711 7.74 -2.18 0.27
N THR A 712 8.65 -1.30 0.68
CA THR A 712 8.83 -0.79 2.04
C THR A 712 7.66 -1.05 3.01
N ASP A 713 7.95 -1.79 4.06
CA ASP A 713 7.26 -1.78 5.37
C ASP A 713 5.74 -1.54 5.33
N GLY A 714 4.96 -2.45 4.80
CA GLY A 714 3.54 -2.27 4.98
C GLY A 714 2.62 -3.17 4.20
N GLN A 715 2.51 -4.43 4.57
CA GLN A 715 1.34 -5.17 4.14
C GLN A 715 0.89 -6.23 5.13
N VAL A 716 -0.23 -6.00 5.74
CA VAL A 716 -1.11 -7.09 6.18
C VAL A 716 -2.04 -7.39 5.02
N HIS A 717 -1.96 -8.55 4.44
CA HIS A 717 -2.97 -8.99 3.50
C HIS A 717 -3.93 -9.91 4.15
N ASP A 718 -5.16 -9.58 3.86
CA ASP A 718 -6.34 -10.34 4.13
C ASP A 718 -6.09 -11.84 3.94
N GLU A 719 -6.40 -12.59 4.96
CA GLU A 719 -6.62 -14.02 4.92
C GLU A 719 -7.44 -14.41 3.67
N GLU A 720 -8.46 -13.61 3.33
CA GLU A 720 -9.28 -13.75 2.12
C GLU A 720 -8.46 -13.78 0.81
N ARG A 721 -7.44 -12.91 0.66
CA ARG A 721 -6.63 -12.88 -0.57
C ARG A 721 -5.70 -14.09 -0.70
N LEU A 722 -5.23 -14.66 0.40
CA LEU A 722 -4.43 -15.89 0.36
C LEU A 722 -5.33 -17.08 0.01
N VAL A 723 -6.50 -17.17 0.63
CA VAL A 723 -7.50 -18.19 0.30
C VAL A 723 -7.87 -18.12 -1.19
N ASP A 724 -8.17 -16.95 -1.72
CA ASP A 724 -8.48 -16.76 -3.14
C ASP A 724 -7.32 -17.18 -4.06
N ALA A 725 -6.08 -16.93 -3.65
CA ALA A 725 -4.89 -17.34 -4.41
C ALA A 725 -4.71 -18.86 -4.39
N VAL A 726 -4.89 -19.51 -3.24
CA VAL A 726 -4.88 -20.98 -3.11
C VAL A 726 -5.99 -21.61 -3.92
N VAL A 727 -7.21 -21.07 -3.85
CA VAL A 727 -8.35 -21.52 -4.66
C VAL A 727 -8.03 -21.44 -6.15
N ARG A 728 -7.43 -20.36 -6.60
CA ARG A 728 -7.05 -20.15 -8.00
C ARG A 728 -5.99 -21.15 -8.46
N ASP A 729 -4.99 -21.42 -7.64
CA ASP A 729 -3.94 -22.40 -7.93
C ASP A 729 -4.52 -23.81 -8.00
N LEU A 730 -5.31 -24.21 -7.01
CA LEU A 730 -5.98 -25.53 -7.01
C LEU A 730 -6.90 -25.73 -8.22
N ARG A 731 -7.66 -24.70 -8.61
CA ARG A 731 -8.51 -24.75 -9.82
C ARG A 731 -7.72 -24.94 -11.12
N ALA A 732 -6.50 -24.42 -11.16
CA ALA A 732 -5.63 -24.52 -12.34
C ALA A 732 -4.95 -25.89 -12.47
N ARG A 733 -4.96 -26.72 -11.42
CA ARG A 733 -4.36 -28.05 -11.46
C ARG A 733 -5.15 -28.98 -12.40
N PRO A 734 -4.46 -29.72 -13.29
CA PRO A 734 -5.13 -30.67 -14.15
C PRO A 734 -5.67 -31.83 -13.32
N PHE A 735 -6.87 -32.33 -13.67
CA PHE A 735 -7.44 -33.56 -13.11
C PHE A 735 -6.48 -34.71 -13.38
N ARG A 736 -5.84 -35.25 -12.36
CA ARG A 736 -5.06 -36.48 -12.44
C ARG A 736 -6.02 -37.65 -12.15
N HIS A 737 -6.64 -38.23 -13.18
CA HIS A 737 -7.33 -39.48 -13.02
C HIS A 737 -6.34 -40.49 -12.43
N LEU A 738 -6.55 -40.92 -11.21
CA LEU A 738 -5.91 -42.13 -10.66
C LEU A 738 -6.22 -43.25 -11.64
N ARG A 739 -5.23 -43.67 -12.45
CA ARG A 739 -5.33 -44.95 -13.19
C ARG A 739 -5.42 -46.01 -12.11
N VAL A 740 -6.62 -46.59 -11.97
CA VAL A 740 -6.79 -47.83 -11.24
C VAL A 740 -5.89 -48.83 -11.95
N VAL A 741 -4.75 -49.12 -11.32
CA VAL A 741 -3.93 -50.26 -11.73
C VAL A 741 -4.72 -51.48 -11.26
N ALA A 742 -5.31 -52.17 -12.24
CA ALA A 742 -6.03 -53.44 -12.04
C ALA A 742 -5.06 -54.58 -11.66
#